data_606d825196fa0220be2998dd9d28faf6
#
_entry.id   606d825196fa0220be2998dd9d28faf6
#
_cell.length_a   1.000
_cell.length_b   1.000
_cell.length_c   1.000
_cell.angle_alpha   90.00
_cell.angle_beta   90.00
_cell.angle_gamma   90.00
#
_symmetry.space_group_name_H-M   'P 1'
#
loop_
_entity.id
_entity.type
_entity.pdbx_description
1 polymer ?
#
loop_
_entity_poly.entity_id
_entity_poly.type
_entity_poly.pdbx_seq_one_letter_code
_entity_poly.pdbx_strand_id
1 'polypeptide(L)'
;DGANDTIHFYYRNDTLAAENNLASLDGKVSVVVNGQTCPMTYDAANDRFGYDLTGVSTGDYYYYYVVDGTGELDAFNSEKADYSGKECSVCHFKKANMSVAASLSQYAMDYNDNNVLSVKLTAKDGEGLETSEIAAITADLSELGLNREFAIDPTLMEGTISCLNTVAAGEKTIPVTVKDIYGNVYTTATNVTVTERKKSAGDFDWDEAVIYFAVTDRFFDGDASNNDAYGVGDYNTGEKGGSSYHGGDFAGLNQKLDYLKDLGVNTIWITPIVENITEDQHDNKTDTATYGYHGYWASDFTKLNKHLGTEQQFKALLDAAHSKGMKIMVDVVLNHAGYGTEKYFNSILTDADGNSISMIRDSNNTISGDDKYDSLSDLPDFVTENKAVTDQLVTWQTEWMSKYSIDYYRVDTVKHVETTTWAAFKNSLTKVNPDFKMIGEYSGAGYANNAGELGTGTMDALLDFDFNDFAQNFVTGNISSVENSLQKRNNAINNTSVMGSFLSSHDEDTLQYKLVNESKISEEEAYNLMKVAATLQITAKGQPVLYYGEEIGQGGANNWPLQTNRRDFDWTELEKQKADSNSIYNHYKTMLAIRNAYTDVFARGNRSTVAVSDADGYEVISRSYGNNTLYVGMNVKEAEKEVVIPVAESAGTVLKNLYDGKTYTVSADRNVSVTIPAAKDGGTIVLTAETKTEPAPDEKQDDKKTDTAESNGNAQSSGNNANQSTSANKTTPKQEEQAVAEVTVQEESFANVIEAVNKAKTGSKIRVNLLKTTKIPANVFESIKGKDMNVTFKVSDQASWIINGKD
;
A
#
# COMPACT_ATOMS: atom_id res chain seq x y z
N ASP A 1 -12.79 36.87 -1.49
CA ASP A 1 -12.01 37.05 -0.27
C ASP A 1 -12.95 37.43 0.89
N GLY A 2 -13.43 36.41 1.61
CA GLY A 2 -14.40 36.55 2.71
C GLY A 2 -13.86 37.31 3.92
N ALA A 3 -12.55 37.33 4.12
CA ALA A 3 -11.91 38.02 5.24
C ALA A 3 -11.83 39.53 5.03
N ASN A 4 -11.84 39.99 3.79
CA ASN A 4 -11.74 41.40 3.41
C ASN A 4 -13.03 41.95 2.78
N ASP A 5 -14.13 41.22 2.85
CA ASP A 5 -15.43 41.56 2.24
C ASP A 5 -15.28 41.97 0.77
N THR A 6 -14.53 41.22 -0.01
CA THR A 6 -14.16 41.60 -1.39
C THR A 6 -14.38 40.44 -2.35
N ILE A 7 -15.01 40.72 -3.49
CA ILE A 7 -15.05 39.84 -4.66
C ILE A 7 -14.08 40.38 -5.70
N HIS A 8 -13.15 39.52 -6.15
CA HIS A 8 -12.20 39.82 -7.19
C HIS A 8 -12.70 39.32 -8.54
N PHE A 9 -12.93 40.22 -9.47
CA PHE A 9 -13.29 39.86 -10.85
C PHE A 9 -12.08 39.98 -11.76
N TYR A 10 -11.82 38.96 -12.56
CA TYR A 10 -10.73 38.90 -13.52
C TYR A 10 -11.25 38.59 -14.92
N TYR A 11 -10.76 39.32 -15.92
CA TYR A 11 -11.02 39.06 -17.31
C TYR A 11 -9.71 38.88 -18.06
N ARG A 12 -9.65 37.84 -18.92
CA ARG A 12 -8.54 37.58 -19.82
C ARG A 12 -9.08 37.02 -21.12
N ASN A 13 -8.60 37.57 -22.23
CA ASN A 13 -8.84 37.03 -23.58
C ASN A 13 -7.57 36.26 -23.99
N ASP A 14 -7.62 34.94 -24.02
CA ASP A 14 -6.47 34.10 -24.28
C ASP A 14 -5.91 34.26 -25.68
N THR A 15 -6.72 34.56 -26.67
CA THR A 15 -6.25 34.84 -28.04
C THR A 15 -5.41 36.11 -28.09
N LEU A 16 -5.91 37.21 -27.51
CA LEU A 16 -5.16 38.46 -27.46
C LEU A 16 -3.93 38.37 -26.56
N ALA A 17 -4.00 37.60 -25.47
CA ALA A 17 -2.85 37.35 -24.60
C ALA A 17 -1.76 36.57 -25.33
N ALA A 18 -2.11 35.54 -26.09
CA ALA A 18 -1.16 34.79 -26.92
C ALA A 18 -0.47 35.66 -28.01
N GLU A 19 -1.15 36.68 -28.47
CA GLU A 19 -0.62 37.69 -29.43
C GLU A 19 0.15 38.84 -28.73
N ASN A 20 0.30 38.80 -27.42
CA ASN A 20 0.85 39.90 -26.58
C ASN A 20 0.14 41.24 -26.80
N ASN A 21 -1.17 41.19 -27.08
CA ASN A 21 -1.99 42.35 -27.45
C ASN A 21 -3.15 42.61 -26.50
N LEU A 22 -3.22 41.95 -25.34
CA LEU A 22 -4.33 42.12 -24.39
C LEU A 22 -4.46 43.56 -23.85
N ALA A 23 -3.33 44.28 -23.71
CA ALA A 23 -3.29 45.68 -23.30
C ALA A 23 -4.04 46.62 -24.27
N SER A 24 -4.33 46.24 -25.55
CA SER A 24 -5.12 47.02 -26.50
C SER A 24 -6.56 47.23 -26.07
N LEU A 25 -7.04 46.44 -25.12
CA LEU A 25 -8.36 46.57 -24.51
C LEU A 25 -8.36 47.48 -23.27
N ASP A 26 -7.22 48.09 -22.90
CA ASP A 26 -7.18 49.01 -21.74
C ASP A 26 -8.22 50.16 -21.91
N GLY A 27 -8.97 50.39 -20.83
CA GLY A 27 -10.06 51.34 -20.84
C GLY A 27 -11.36 50.86 -21.51
N LYS A 28 -11.39 49.63 -22.12
CA LYS A 28 -12.54 49.07 -22.82
C LYS A 28 -13.15 47.86 -22.14
N VAL A 29 -12.61 47.45 -21.02
CA VAL A 29 -13.14 46.30 -20.26
C VAL A 29 -13.82 46.78 -18.99
N SER A 30 -15.01 46.30 -18.75
CA SER A 30 -15.78 46.52 -17.52
C SER A 30 -16.42 45.23 -17.07
N VAL A 31 -16.64 45.06 -15.78
CA VAL A 31 -17.54 44.06 -15.23
C VAL A 31 -18.85 44.71 -14.84
N VAL A 32 -19.99 44.13 -15.18
CA VAL A 32 -21.29 44.56 -14.69
C VAL A 32 -21.71 43.59 -13.60
N VAL A 33 -21.87 44.09 -12.37
CA VAL A 33 -22.25 43.30 -11.21
C VAL A 33 -23.58 43.81 -10.67
N ASN A 34 -24.59 42.93 -10.56
CA ASN A 34 -25.94 43.28 -10.10
C ASN A 34 -26.50 44.53 -10.82
N GLY A 35 -26.21 44.67 -12.13
CA GLY A 35 -26.64 45.78 -12.99
C GLY A 35 -25.75 47.04 -12.88
N GLN A 36 -24.76 47.08 -12.03
CA GLN A 36 -23.83 48.22 -11.93
C GLN A 36 -22.57 47.95 -12.77
N THR A 37 -22.22 48.89 -13.64
CA THR A 37 -21.02 48.80 -14.50
C THR A 37 -19.81 49.34 -13.73
N CYS A 38 -18.74 48.51 -13.67
CA CYS A 38 -17.50 48.80 -12.95
C CYS A 38 -16.32 48.65 -13.94
N PRO A 39 -15.58 49.72 -14.25
CA PRO A 39 -14.41 49.66 -15.11
C PRO A 39 -13.31 48.76 -14.53
N MET A 40 -12.72 47.93 -15.36
CA MET A 40 -11.60 47.07 -14.97
C MET A 40 -10.25 47.68 -15.34
N THR A 41 -9.24 47.42 -14.54
CA THR A 41 -7.87 47.93 -14.75
C THR A 41 -6.99 46.81 -15.29
N TYR A 42 -6.17 47.10 -16.29
CA TYR A 42 -5.19 46.17 -16.81
C TYR A 42 -4.04 45.95 -15.83
N ASP A 43 -3.79 44.70 -15.45
CA ASP A 43 -2.68 44.22 -14.63
C ASP A 43 -1.63 43.61 -15.56
N ALA A 44 -0.60 44.37 -15.87
CA ALA A 44 0.48 43.96 -16.77
C ALA A 44 1.36 42.84 -16.18
N ALA A 45 1.42 42.72 -14.84
CA ALA A 45 2.23 41.68 -14.19
C ALA A 45 1.61 40.29 -14.36
N ASN A 46 0.27 40.22 -14.38
CA ASN A 46 -0.49 38.97 -14.53
C ASN A 46 -1.18 38.83 -15.87
N ASP A 47 -0.97 39.77 -16.78
CA ASP A 47 -1.58 39.84 -18.12
C ASP A 47 -3.10 39.56 -18.12
N ARG A 48 -3.83 40.40 -17.35
CA ARG A 48 -5.29 40.29 -17.17
C ARG A 48 -5.89 41.62 -16.73
N PHE A 49 -7.21 41.75 -16.87
CA PHE A 49 -7.95 42.87 -16.28
C PHE A 49 -8.51 42.46 -14.92
N GLY A 50 -8.52 43.38 -13.94
CA GLY A 50 -9.02 43.14 -12.59
C GLY A 50 -9.95 44.23 -12.12
N TYR A 51 -10.93 43.88 -11.29
CA TYR A 51 -11.76 44.79 -10.51
C TYR A 51 -12.09 44.18 -9.16
N ASP A 52 -11.90 44.93 -8.07
CA ASP A 52 -12.23 44.53 -6.72
C ASP A 52 -13.51 45.20 -6.26
N LEU A 53 -14.58 44.42 -6.05
CA LEU A 53 -15.81 44.85 -5.45
C LEU A 53 -15.69 44.66 -3.92
N THR A 54 -15.56 45.75 -3.18
CA THR A 54 -15.34 45.78 -1.72
C THR A 54 -16.61 46.07 -0.93
N GLY A 55 -16.66 45.67 0.35
CA GLY A 55 -17.78 45.90 1.25
C GLY A 55 -19.01 45.06 0.90
N VAL A 56 -18.80 43.89 0.29
CA VAL A 56 -19.87 42.98 -0.06
C VAL A 56 -20.40 42.21 1.14
N SER A 57 -21.65 41.81 1.07
CA SER A 57 -22.32 40.95 2.06
C SER A 57 -22.49 39.55 1.52
N THR A 58 -22.65 38.55 2.38
CA THR A 58 -23.01 37.19 1.99
C THR A 58 -24.23 37.19 1.09
N GLY A 59 -24.11 36.47 -0.06
CA GLY A 59 -25.20 36.38 -1.05
C GLY A 59 -24.65 36.13 -2.48
N ASP A 60 -25.58 36.11 -3.42
CA ASP A 60 -25.28 35.86 -4.83
C ASP A 60 -25.08 37.16 -5.58
N TYR A 61 -24.05 37.20 -6.41
CA TYR A 61 -23.70 38.35 -7.25
C TYR A 61 -23.76 37.90 -8.70
N TYR A 62 -24.60 38.55 -9.49
CA TYR A 62 -24.85 38.26 -10.89
C TYR A 62 -24.00 39.18 -11.76
N TYR A 63 -23.13 38.61 -12.62
CA TYR A 63 -22.18 39.40 -13.37
C TYR A 63 -21.96 38.94 -14.80
N TYR A 64 -21.48 39.86 -15.61
CA TYR A 64 -20.94 39.59 -16.95
C TYR A 64 -19.92 40.69 -17.29
N TYR A 65 -19.05 40.36 -18.24
CA TYR A 65 -18.07 41.33 -18.74
C TYR A 65 -18.64 42.13 -19.91
N VAL A 66 -18.18 43.36 -20.08
CA VAL A 66 -18.39 44.19 -21.26
C VAL A 66 -17.04 44.51 -21.85
N VAL A 67 -16.78 44.06 -23.05
CA VAL A 67 -15.51 44.17 -23.76
C VAL A 67 -15.72 44.89 -25.07
N ASP A 68 -15.12 46.04 -25.21
CA ASP A 68 -15.29 46.93 -26.37
C ASP A 68 -16.76 47.16 -26.75
N GLY A 69 -17.62 47.32 -25.75
CA GLY A 69 -19.05 47.52 -25.86
C GLY A 69 -19.90 46.25 -26.02
N THR A 70 -19.33 45.08 -26.12
CA THR A 70 -20.04 43.80 -26.24
C THR A 70 -20.09 43.07 -24.89
N GLY A 71 -21.30 42.59 -24.53
CA GLY A 71 -21.51 41.82 -23.30
C GLY A 71 -21.07 40.35 -23.45
N GLU A 72 -20.26 39.84 -22.56
CA GLU A 72 -19.76 38.46 -22.55
C GLU A 72 -19.96 37.82 -21.17
N LEU A 73 -20.41 36.53 -21.13
CA LEU A 73 -20.42 35.75 -19.89
C LEU A 73 -19.01 35.29 -19.56
N ASP A 74 -18.79 35.02 -18.31
CA ASP A 74 -17.51 34.41 -17.88
C ASP A 74 -17.40 32.98 -18.43
N ALA A 75 -16.43 32.77 -19.30
CA ALA A 75 -16.19 31.47 -19.94
C ALA A 75 -15.69 30.40 -18.95
N PHE A 76 -15.10 30.82 -17.82
CA PHE A 76 -14.57 29.93 -16.80
C PHE A 76 -15.56 29.64 -15.67
N ASN A 77 -16.73 30.34 -15.66
CA ASN A 77 -17.79 30.08 -14.71
C ASN A 77 -18.95 29.38 -15.43
N SER A 78 -19.23 28.12 -15.08
CA SER A 78 -20.32 27.33 -15.69
C SER A 78 -21.70 27.70 -15.16
N GLU A 79 -21.78 28.33 -13.98
CA GLU A 79 -23.04 28.68 -13.36
C GLU A 79 -23.62 29.96 -13.94
N LYS A 80 -24.86 29.86 -14.43
CA LYS A 80 -25.57 30.94 -15.08
C LYS A 80 -26.97 31.09 -14.48
N ALA A 81 -27.44 32.33 -14.38
CA ALA A 81 -28.82 32.63 -13.96
C ALA A 81 -29.33 33.89 -14.64
N ASP A 82 -30.63 34.03 -14.70
CA ASP A 82 -31.28 35.30 -15.15
C ASP A 82 -31.28 36.32 -14.01
N TYR A 83 -30.72 37.49 -14.28
CA TYR A 83 -30.85 38.64 -13.41
C TYR A 83 -31.45 39.81 -14.15
N SER A 84 -32.70 40.20 -13.77
CA SER A 84 -33.46 41.28 -14.40
C SER A 84 -33.64 41.14 -15.91
N GLY A 85 -33.89 39.92 -16.40
CA GLY A 85 -34.15 39.64 -17.84
C GLY A 85 -32.87 39.49 -18.68
N LYS A 86 -31.71 39.35 -18.06
CA LYS A 86 -30.43 39.07 -18.72
C LYS A 86 -29.73 37.88 -18.09
N GLU A 87 -29.21 36.99 -18.93
CA GLU A 87 -28.36 35.89 -18.49
C GLU A 87 -27.02 36.43 -17.97
N CYS A 88 -26.64 36.01 -16.77
CA CYS A 88 -25.44 36.41 -16.07
C CYS A 88 -24.70 35.19 -15.53
N SER A 89 -23.40 35.31 -15.35
CA SER A 89 -22.62 34.37 -14.51
C SER A 89 -22.93 34.64 -13.04
N VAL A 90 -22.88 33.59 -12.20
CA VAL A 90 -23.18 33.71 -10.77
C VAL A 90 -21.89 33.58 -9.95
N CYS A 91 -21.70 34.50 -8.99
CA CYS A 91 -20.65 34.38 -8.00
C CYS A 91 -21.30 34.31 -6.59
N HIS A 92 -21.15 33.19 -5.92
CA HIS A 92 -21.56 33.04 -4.53
C HIS A 92 -20.47 33.63 -3.65
N PHE A 93 -20.86 34.50 -2.72
CA PHE A 93 -19.96 35.11 -1.76
C PHE A 93 -20.42 34.81 -0.34
N LYS A 94 -19.49 34.42 0.52
CA LYS A 94 -19.71 34.29 1.94
C LYS A 94 -18.66 35.08 2.72
N LYS A 95 -19.12 35.85 3.70
CA LYS A 95 -18.25 36.59 4.62
C LYS A 95 -17.66 35.64 5.64
N ALA A 96 -16.61 34.93 5.25
CA ALA A 96 -15.96 33.93 6.06
C ALA A 96 -14.46 34.24 6.26
N ASN A 97 -14.04 34.27 7.51
CA ASN A 97 -12.63 34.39 7.89
C ASN A 97 -12.30 33.30 8.92
N MET A 98 -11.55 32.29 8.50
CA MET A 98 -11.27 31.12 9.31
C MET A 98 -9.82 31.08 9.79
N SER A 99 -9.62 30.57 10.99
CA SER A 99 -8.33 30.02 11.40
C SER A 99 -8.33 28.53 11.24
N VAL A 100 -7.23 28.00 10.74
CA VAL A 100 -6.98 26.58 10.61
C VAL A 100 -5.97 26.16 11.67
N ALA A 101 -6.23 25.05 12.35
CA ALA A 101 -5.27 24.37 13.21
C ALA A 101 -5.10 22.92 12.72
N ALA A 102 -3.87 22.45 12.74
CA ALA A 102 -3.54 21.05 12.45
C ALA A 102 -2.89 20.42 13.69
N SER A 103 -3.24 19.19 13.99
CA SER A 103 -2.69 18.41 15.10
C SER A 103 -2.50 16.94 14.70
N LEU A 104 -1.65 16.24 15.43
CA LEU A 104 -1.34 14.83 15.21
C LEU A 104 -1.77 14.01 16.43
N SER A 105 -2.14 12.75 16.21
CA SER A 105 -2.43 11.80 17.30
C SER A 105 -1.18 11.47 18.11
N GLN A 106 0.01 11.54 17.48
CA GLN A 106 1.31 11.45 18.14
C GLN A 106 2.34 12.35 17.44
N TYR A 107 3.30 12.91 18.19
CA TYR A 107 4.31 13.84 17.67
C TYR A 107 5.67 13.21 17.39
N ALA A 108 5.77 11.87 17.48
CA ALA A 108 6.91 11.08 17.05
C ALA A 108 6.42 9.82 16.36
N MET A 109 7.08 9.41 15.28
CA MET A 109 6.74 8.20 14.52
C MET A 109 7.98 7.66 13.81
N ASP A 110 8.03 6.37 13.55
CA ASP A 110 8.95 5.79 12.58
C ASP A 110 8.21 5.32 11.31
N TYR A 111 8.92 4.73 10.35
CA TYR A 111 8.33 4.33 9.07
C TYR A 111 7.34 3.16 9.17
N ASN A 112 7.29 2.46 10.29
CA ASN A 112 6.32 1.40 10.54
C ASN A 112 5.04 1.92 11.20
N ASP A 113 5.08 3.15 11.77
CA ASP A 113 3.92 3.77 12.39
C ASP A 113 2.98 4.42 11.36
N ASN A 114 1.71 4.47 11.73
CA ASN A 114 0.72 5.38 11.17
C ASN A 114 0.44 6.51 12.17
N ASN A 115 -0.08 7.63 11.69
CA ASN A 115 -0.41 8.79 12.51
C ASN A 115 -1.67 9.46 11.98
N VAL A 116 -2.54 9.97 12.84
CA VAL A 116 -3.73 10.70 12.39
C VAL A 116 -3.47 12.19 12.42
N LEU A 117 -3.55 12.82 11.24
CA LEU A 117 -3.54 14.26 11.06
C LEU A 117 -4.98 14.78 11.13
N SER A 118 -5.29 15.59 12.13
CA SER A 118 -6.59 16.21 12.34
C SER A 118 -6.53 17.70 12.01
N VAL A 119 -7.56 18.22 11.33
CA VAL A 119 -7.71 19.61 10.93
C VAL A 119 -8.92 20.21 11.62
N LYS A 120 -8.76 21.40 12.18
CA LYS A 120 -9.84 22.14 12.83
C LYS A 120 -9.95 23.54 12.26
N LEU A 121 -11.17 23.89 11.82
CA LEU A 121 -11.52 25.26 11.43
C LEU A 121 -12.25 25.96 12.56
N THR A 122 -11.93 27.25 12.74
CA THR A 122 -12.63 28.09 13.71
C THR A 122 -12.80 29.48 13.09
N ALA A 123 -14.02 30.02 13.11
CA ALA A 123 -14.26 31.38 12.64
C ALA A 123 -13.52 32.38 13.52
N LYS A 124 -12.76 33.29 12.90
CA LYS A 124 -12.10 34.43 13.59
C LYS A 124 -13.08 35.58 13.77
N ASP A 125 -13.76 35.92 12.69
CA ASP A 125 -14.81 36.93 12.59
C ASP A 125 -15.68 36.54 11.40
N GLY A 126 -16.85 37.19 11.25
CA GLY A 126 -17.80 36.88 10.21
C GLY A 126 -18.56 35.58 10.46
N GLU A 127 -19.00 34.94 9.35
CA GLU A 127 -19.75 33.71 9.37
C GLU A 127 -18.80 32.50 9.37
N GLY A 128 -19.18 31.44 10.08
CA GLY A 128 -18.48 30.16 10.00
C GLY A 128 -18.73 29.42 8.68
N LEU A 129 -17.91 28.41 8.39
CA LEU A 129 -18.12 27.47 7.27
C LEU A 129 -18.75 26.19 7.78
N GLU A 130 -19.76 25.72 7.09
CA GLU A 130 -20.28 24.37 7.25
C GLU A 130 -19.36 23.37 6.52
N THR A 131 -19.38 22.11 6.91
CA THR A 131 -18.56 21.07 6.28
C THR A 131 -18.79 20.96 4.78
N SER A 132 -20.04 21.11 4.33
CA SER A 132 -20.43 21.11 2.90
C SER A 132 -19.88 22.29 2.11
N GLU A 133 -19.40 23.32 2.79
CA GLU A 133 -18.79 24.50 2.16
C GLU A 133 -17.25 24.38 2.05
N ILE A 134 -16.68 23.26 2.48
CA ILE A 134 -15.25 22.97 2.31
C ILE A 134 -15.04 22.19 1.01
N ALA A 135 -14.38 22.82 0.06
CA ALA A 135 -14.12 22.23 -1.25
C ALA A 135 -12.99 21.18 -1.21
N ALA A 136 -11.94 21.43 -0.43
CA ALA A 136 -10.81 20.51 -0.31
C ALA A 136 -9.98 20.80 0.95
N ILE A 137 -9.43 19.72 1.51
CA ILE A 137 -8.36 19.77 2.51
C ILE A 137 -7.18 18.95 1.97
N THR A 138 -5.99 19.56 1.93
CA THR A 138 -4.78 18.89 1.47
C THR A 138 -3.63 19.06 2.44
N ALA A 139 -2.79 18.03 2.56
CA ALA A 139 -1.54 18.08 3.33
C ALA A 139 -0.34 17.79 2.41
N ASP A 140 0.76 18.54 2.57
CA ASP A 140 2.02 18.24 1.89
C ASP A 140 2.83 17.26 2.74
N LEU A 141 2.92 16.01 2.29
CA LEU A 141 3.66 14.94 2.96
C LEU A 141 5.04 14.68 2.32
N SER A 142 5.56 15.60 1.52
CA SER A 142 6.83 15.41 0.80
C SER A 142 8.04 15.21 1.73
N GLU A 143 8.04 15.83 2.91
CA GLU A 143 9.08 15.61 3.91
C GLU A 143 9.01 14.23 4.58
N LEU A 144 7.85 13.54 4.45
CA LEU A 144 7.66 12.14 4.85
C LEU A 144 7.88 11.16 3.68
N GLY A 145 8.35 11.67 2.53
CA GLY A 145 8.60 10.89 1.32
C GLY A 145 7.35 10.55 0.50
N LEU A 146 6.20 11.12 0.85
CA LEU A 146 4.90 10.81 0.26
C LEU A 146 4.37 11.96 -0.61
N ASN A 147 3.10 11.91 -0.97
CA ASN A 147 2.44 12.83 -1.88
C ASN A 147 2.38 14.27 -1.31
N ARG A 148 2.55 15.27 -2.17
CA ARG A 148 2.39 16.69 -1.83
C ARG A 148 0.94 17.15 -1.69
N GLU A 149 0.03 16.41 -2.30
CA GLU A 149 -1.41 16.72 -2.28
C GLU A 149 -2.18 15.55 -1.67
N PHE A 150 -1.81 15.17 -0.45
CA PHE A 150 -2.55 14.17 0.30
C PHE A 150 -3.92 14.75 0.68
N ALA A 151 -4.98 14.16 0.11
CA ALA A 151 -6.35 14.59 0.34
C ALA A 151 -6.87 14.09 1.70
N ILE A 152 -7.47 15.00 2.47
CA ILE A 152 -8.19 14.69 3.70
C ILE A 152 -9.68 14.91 3.43
N ASP A 153 -10.51 13.93 3.76
CA ASP A 153 -11.96 14.00 3.59
C ASP A 153 -12.53 15.14 4.47
N PRO A 154 -13.17 16.15 3.87
CA PRO A 154 -13.75 17.27 4.62
C PRO A 154 -14.83 16.86 5.62
N THR A 155 -15.54 15.74 5.41
CA THR A 155 -16.56 15.24 6.34
C THR A 155 -15.96 14.63 7.60
N LEU A 156 -14.73 14.13 7.52
CA LEU A 156 -13.99 13.55 8.64
C LEU A 156 -13.06 14.57 9.30
N MET A 157 -12.53 15.53 8.54
CA MET A 157 -11.51 16.49 9.00
C MET A 157 -10.24 15.79 9.53
N GLU A 158 -10.00 14.55 9.15
CA GLU A 158 -8.92 13.69 9.61
C GLU A 158 -8.45 12.76 8.49
N GLY A 159 -7.13 12.47 8.49
CA GLY A 159 -6.55 11.51 7.58
C GLY A 159 -5.34 10.81 8.18
N THR A 160 -5.23 9.51 7.96
CA THR A 160 -4.07 8.73 8.40
C THR A 160 -2.89 8.93 7.45
N ILE A 161 -1.76 9.30 8.00
CA ILE A 161 -0.49 9.51 7.31
C ILE A 161 0.55 8.49 7.76
N SER A 162 1.57 8.27 6.95
CA SER A 162 2.71 7.38 7.20
C SER A 162 4.03 8.04 6.75
N CYS A 163 5.14 7.34 6.89
CA CYS A 163 6.47 7.83 6.53
C CYS A 163 7.26 6.73 5.80
N LEU A 164 8.01 7.07 4.74
CA LEU A 164 8.89 6.09 4.07
C LEU A 164 10.15 5.81 4.89
N ASN A 165 10.66 4.57 4.80
CA ASN A 165 11.91 4.16 5.47
C ASN A 165 13.17 4.88 4.95
N THR A 166 13.08 5.56 3.82
CA THR A 166 14.15 6.36 3.24
C THR A 166 14.25 7.76 3.81
N VAL A 167 13.28 8.17 4.64
CA VAL A 167 13.25 9.48 5.27
C VAL A 167 14.20 9.49 6.47
N ALA A 168 15.13 10.44 6.47
CA ALA A 168 16.07 10.59 7.59
C ALA A 168 15.35 11.03 8.87
N ALA A 169 15.79 10.49 9.99
CA ALA A 169 15.29 10.89 11.31
C ALA A 169 15.46 12.41 11.55
N GLY A 170 14.56 13.01 12.33
CA GLY A 170 14.52 14.43 12.65
C GLY A 170 13.13 15.03 12.51
N GLU A 171 13.02 16.31 12.83
CA GLU A 171 11.76 17.07 12.74
C GLU A 171 11.36 17.25 11.26
N LYS A 172 10.07 17.07 10.96
CA LYS A 172 9.44 17.23 9.65
C LYS A 172 8.24 18.13 9.78
N THR A 173 8.05 19.03 8.82
CA THR A 173 6.92 19.95 8.77
C THR A 173 5.88 19.44 7.78
N ILE A 174 4.62 19.51 8.17
CA ILE A 174 3.46 19.10 7.37
C ILE A 174 2.58 20.35 7.14
N PRO A 175 2.72 21.02 5.99
CA PRO A 175 1.81 22.10 5.60
C PRO A 175 0.41 21.55 5.29
N VAL A 176 -0.62 22.28 5.73
CA VAL A 176 -2.03 21.95 5.48
C VAL A 176 -2.72 23.14 4.84
N THR A 177 -3.46 22.88 3.77
CA THR A 177 -4.25 23.85 3.03
C THR A 177 -5.71 23.42 3.01
N VAL A 178 -6.60 24.37 3.37
CA VAL A 178 -8.05 24.21 3.26
C VAL A 178 -8.55 25.21 2.23
N LYS A 179 -9.37 24.76 1.29
CA LYS A 179 -10.08 25.58 0.29
C LYS A 179 -11.58 25.48 0.53
N ASP A 180 -12.27 26.60 0.55
CA ASP A 180 -13.73 26.61 0.56
C ASP A 180 -14.32 26.70 -0.87
N ILE A 181 -15.64 26.52 -0.97
CA ILE A 181 -16.36 26.61 -2.25
C ILE A 181 -16.44 28.05 -2.77
N TYR A 182 -16.13 29.05 -1.95
CA TYR A 182 -16.12 30.47 -2.29
C TYR A 182 -14.76 30.94 -2.81
N GLY A 183 -13.75 30.03 -2.88
CA GLY A 183 -12.41 30.32 -3.38
C GLY A 183 -11.43 30.87 -2.33
N ASN A 184 -11.80 30.92 -1.06
CA ASN A 184 -10.85 31.30 -0.01
C ASN A 184 -9.91 30.14 0.31
N VAL A 185 -8.67 30.48 0.69
CA VAL A 185 -7.62 29.53 1.03
C VAL A 185 -7.11 29.83 2.43
N TYR A 186 -7.13 28.82 3.28
CA TYR A 186 -6.65 28.88 4.66
C TYR A 186 -5.50 27.92 4.85
N THR A 187 -4.41 28.33 5.48
CA THR A 187 -3.21 27.52 5.63
C THR A 187 -2.73 27.43 7.07
N THR A 188 -2.11 26.32 7.40
CA THR A 188 -1.42 26.07 8.67
C THR A 188 -0.30 25.04 8.45
N ALA A 189 0.43 24.69 9.50
CA ALA A 189 1.36 23.58 9.49
C ALA A 189 1.43 22.92 10.87
N THR A 190 1.83 21.67 10.92
CA THR A 190 2.18 20.94 12.15
C THR A 190 3.50 20.21 11.95
N ASN A 191 4.16 19.80 13.05
CA ASN A 191 5.45 19.12 12.98
C ASN A 191 5.36 17.72 13.60
N VAL A 192 6.15 16.79 13.05
CA VAL A 192 6.35 15.45 13.60
C VAL A 192 7.84 15.13 13.65
N THR A 193 8.29 14.43 14.68
CA THR A 193 9.66 13.92 14.76
C THR A 193 9.69 12.49 14.18
N VAL A 194 10.35 12.32 13.04
CA VAL A 194 10.66 10.99 12.52
C VAL A 194 11.82 10.41 13.31
N THR A 195 11.65 9.20 13.85
CA THR A 195 12.64 8.47 14.64
C THR A 195 13.22 7.30 13.86
N GLU A 196 14.41 6.85 14.25
CA GLU A 196 14.94 5.60 13.72
C GLU A 196 14.16 4.41 14.27
N ARG A 197 13.71 3.53 13.38
CA ARG A 197 13.06 2.28 13.76
C ARG A 197 14.03 1.37 14.50
N LYS A 198 13.67 0.98 15.72
CA LYS A 198 14.42 0.05 16.55
C LYS A 198 13.57 -1.19 16.81
N LYS A 199 13.92 -2.28 16.11
CA LYS A 199 13.23 -3.56 16.33
C LYS A 199 13.71 -4.25 17.59
N SER A 200 12.76 -4.76 18.37
CA SER A 200 13.04 -5.73 19.44
C SER A 200 13.40 -7.10 18.86
N ALA A 201 14.04 -7.95 19.65
CA ALA A 201 14.34 -9.32 19.21
C ALA A 201 13.03 -10.08 18.91
N GLY A 202 12.88 -10.56 17.69
CA GLY A 202 11.68 -11.26 17.21
C GLY A 202 10.58 -10.37 16.64
N ASP A 203 10.75 -9.04 16.65
CA ASP A 203 9.86 -8.09 16.01
C ASP A 203 10.14 -8.00 14.50
N PHE A 204 9.13 -7.60 13.74
CA PHE A 204 9.23 -7.41 12.30
C PHE A 204 8.34 -6.23 11.86
N ASP A 205 8.68 -5.62 10.73
CA ASP A 205 7.92 -4.52 10.16
C ASP A 205 6.76 -5.05 9.30
N TRP A 206 5.79 -4.21 9.03
CA TRP A 206 4.63 -4.58 8.23
C TRP A 206 4.99 -5.18 6.86
N ASP A 207 5.94 -4.59 6.15
CA ASP A 207 6.38 -5.06 4.83
C ASP A 207 7.20 -6.38 4.87
N GLU A 208 7.58 -6.84 6.07
CA GLU A 208 8.26 -8.10 6.31
C GLU A 208 7.31 -9.25 6.69
N ALA A 209 6.01 -8.98 6.79
CA ALA A 209 5.04 -10.00 7.15
C ALA A 209 5.05 -11.18 6.16
N VAL A 210 5.09 -12.38 6.71
CA VAL A 210 4.84 -13.66 6.04
C VAL A 210 3.50 -14.16 6.56
N ILE A 211 2.47 -13.97 5.74
CA ILE A 211 1.09 -14.20 6.14
C ILE A 211 0.69 -15.63 5.78
N TYR A 212 0.08 -16.33 6.73
CA TYR A 212 -0.54 -17.64 6.53
C TYR A 212 -2.03 -17.50 6.73
N PHE A 213 -2.81 -17.74 5.71
CA PHE A 213 -4.26 -17.69 5.77
C PHE A 213 -4.83 -19.07 6.10
N ALA A 214 -5.41 -19.20 7.30
CA ALA A 214 -6.13 -20.37 7.76
C ALA A 214 -7.63 -20.12 7.74
N VAL A 215 -8.39 -20.87 6.94
CA VAL A 215 -9.84 -20.99 7.14
C VAL A 215 -10.03 -21.72 8.47
N THR A 216 -10.39 -20.96 9.52
CA THR A 216 -10.33 -21.43 10.92
C THR A 216 -11.04 -22.75 11.12
N ASP A 217 -12.28 -22.86 10.62
CA ASP A 217 -13.12 -24.06 10.71
C ASP A 217 -12.49 -25.32 10.07
N ARG A 218 -11.58 -25.15 9.10
CA ARG A 218 -10.98 -26.25 8.30
C ARG A 218 -9.57 -26.60 8.73
N PHE A 219 -9.00 -25.84 9.67
CA PHE A 219 -7.59 -25.98 9.98
C PHE A 219 -7.31 -27.10 10.99
N PHE A 220 -7.87 -27.02 12.19
CA PHE A 220 -7.74 -28.07 13.20
C PHE A 220 -8.80 -27.95 14.31
N ASP A 221 -9.52 -29.01 14.56
CA ASP A 221 -10.46 -29.16 15.69
C ASP A 221 -9.67 -29.37 16.98
N GLY A 222 -9.69 -28.38 17.87
CA GLY A 222 -8.99 -28.41 19.16
C GLY A 222 -9.92 -28.65 20.36
N ASP A 223 -11.21 -28.40 20.19
CA ASP A 223 -12.23 -28.51 21.22
C ASP A 223 -13.56 -29.05 20.64
N ALA A 224 -13.69 -30.36 20.52
CA ALA A 224 -14.88 -30.99 19.94
C ALA A 224 -16.21 -30.66 20.67
N SER A 225 -16.17 -29.97 21.80
CA SER A 225 -17.38 -29.57 22.53
C SER A 225 -18.12 -28.40 21.90
N ASN A 226 -17.46 -27.63 20.98
CA ASN A 226 -18.04 -26.49 20.30
C ASN A 226 -18.46 -26.79 18.84
N ASN A 227 -18.35 -28.03 18.35
CA ASN A 227 -18.61 -28.41 16.96
C ASN A 227 -20.08 -28.18 16.54
N ASP A 228 -21.04 -28.39 17.40
CA ASP A 228 -22.47 -28.05 17.21
C ASP A 228 -22.89 -27.05 18.31
N ALA A 229 -22.22 -25.91 18.34
CA ALA A 229 -22.26 -24.94 19.43
C ALA A 229 -23.66 -24.34 19.69
N TYR A 230 -24.51 -24.32 18.67
CA TYR A 230 -25.89 -23.79 18.74
C TYR A 230 -26.96 -24.91 18.81
N GLY A 231 -26.55 -26.18 18.65
CA GLY A 231 -27.47 -27.32 18.71
C GLY A 231 -28.42 -27.41 17.51
N VAL A 232 -28.01 -26.91 16.36
CA VAL A 232 -28.84 -26.85 15.13
C VAL A 232 -28.48 -27.94 14.12
N GLY A 233 -27.42 -28.71 14.38
CA GLY A 233 -26.99 -29.82 13.50
C GLY A 233 -26.19 -29.36 12.27
N ASP A 234 -25.51 -28.24 12.38
CA ASP A 234 -24.72 -27.60 11.33
C ASP A 234 -23.26 -28.16 11.20
N TYR A 235 -22.89 -29.09 12.09
CA TYR A 235 -21.62 -29.81 12.04
C TYR A 235 -21.71 -31.06 11.17
N ASN A 236 -20.96 -31.15 10.09
CA ASN A 236 -20.97 -32.31 9.20
C ASN A 236 -19.69 -32.43 8.35
N THR A 237 -18.80 -33.36 8.70
CA THR A 237 -17.54 -33.65 7.98
C THR A 237 -17.69 -34.72 6.88
N GLY A 238 -18.93 -35.15 6.55
CA GLY A 238 -19.18 -36.16 5.49
C GLY A 238 -19.13 -35.58 4.08
N GLU A 239 -19.31 -36.43 3.06
CA GLU A 239 -19.25 -36.05 1.64
C GLU A 239 -20.17 -34.88 1.24
N LYS A 240 -21.29 -34.68 1.93
CA LYS A 240 -22.23 -33.57 1.71
C LYS A 240 -21.99 -32.39 2.67
N GLY A 241 -20.96 -32.45 3.48
CA GLY A 241 -20.66 -31.43 4.49
C GLY A 241 -19.82 -30.27 4.02
N GLY A 242 -19.50 -30.13 2.74
CA GLY A 242 -18.58 -29.12 2.24
C GLY A 242 -18.92 -27.67 2.64
N SER A 243 -20.20 -27.36 2.86
CA SER A 243 -20.68 -26.07 3.34
C SER A 243 -21.21 -26.11 4.78
N SER A 244 -20.84 -27.12 5.57
CA SER A 244 -21.13 -27.22 7.00
C SER A 244 -19.91 -26.87 7.85
N TYR A 245 -20.09 -26.75 9.18
CA TYR A 245 -18.95 -26.61 10.10
C TYR A 245 -18.19 -27.95 10.21
N HIS A 246 -16.87 -27.88 10.32
CA HIS A 246 -15.97 -29.02 10.48
C HIS A 246 -15.23 -29.03 11.82
N GLY A 247 -15.41 -28.00 12.64
CA GLY A 247 -14.97 -27.93 14.03
C GLY A 247 -13.61 -27.29 14.27
N GLY A 248 -12.94 -26.77 13.25
CA GLY A 248 -11.70 -25.99 13.47
C GLY A 248 -11.97 -24.72 14.27
N ASP A 249 -11.10 -24.44 15.26
CA ASP A 249 -11.38 -23.45 16.29
C ASP A 249 -10.11 -22.77 16.84
N PHE A 250 -10.26 -21.80 17.76
CA PHE A 250 -9.13 -21.11 18.41
C PHE A 250 -8.22 -22.03 19.22
N ALA A 251 -8.79 -23.08 19.83
CA ALA A 251 -8.00 -24.07 20.58
C ALA A 251 -7.13 -24.88 19.64
N GLY A 252 -7.66 -25.23 18.46
CA GLY A 252 -6.92 -25.92 17.41
C GLY A 252 -5.81 -25.08 16.79
N LEU A 253 -6.11 -23.82 16.46
CA LEU A 253 -5.09 -22.88 16.00
C LEU A 253 -3.96 -22.73 17.04
N ASN A 254 -4.32 -22.57 18.32
CA ASN A 254 -3.34 -22.47 19.41
C ASN A 254 -2.43 -23.69 19.50
N GLN A 255 -2.99 -24.90 19.36
CA GLN A 255 -2.21 -26.15 19.34
C GLN A 255 -1.25 -26.25 18.15
N LYS A 256 -1.50 -25.52 17.06
CA LYS A 256 -0.70 -25.57 15.83
C LYS A 256 0.25 -24.37 15.65
N LEU A 257 0.34 -23.46 16.61
CA LEU A 257 1.24 -22.31 16.53
C LEU A 257 2.72 -22.70 16.35
N ASP A 258 3.18 -23.80 17.00
CA ASP A 258 4.56 -24.26 16.84
C ASP A 258 4.84 -24.76 15.42
N TYR A 259 3.86 -25.42 14.78
CA TYR A 259 3.95 -25.80 13.39
C TYR A 259 4.11 -24.58 12.46
N LEU A 260 3.27 -23.56 12.62
CA LEU A 260 3.29 -22.35 11.81
C LEU A 260 4.61 -21.56 12.02
N LYS A 261 5.07 -21.49 13.26
CA LYS A 261 6.37 -20.87 13.58
C LYS A 261 7.54 -21.63 12.96
N ASP A 262 7.53 -22.97 13.03
CA ASP A 262 8.59 -23.83 12.45
C ASP A 262 8.57 -23.77 10.91
N LEU A 263 7.42 -23.57 10.28
CA LEU A 263 7.31 -23.33 8.85
C LEU A 263 7.97 -22.00 8.44
N GLY A 264 8.03 -21.02 9.32
CA GLY A 264 8.62 -19.71 9.06
C GLY A 264 7.60 -18.58 8.92
N VAL A 265 6.33 -18.81 9.32
CA VAL A 265 5.25 -17.82 9.34
C VAL A 265 5.42 -16.89 10.54
N ASN A 266 5.09 -15.61 10.35
CA ASN A 266 5.09 -14.62 11.42
C ASN A 266 3.74 -13.91 11.61
N THR A 267 2.79 -14.06 10.68
CA THR A 267 1.44 -13.48 10.75
C THR A 267 0.41 -14.53 10.35
N ILE A 268 -0.62 -14.74 11.18
CA ILE A 268 -1.69 -15.70 10.94
C ILE A 268 -2.98 -14.92 10.64
N TRP A 269 -3.50 -15.05 9.42
CA TRP A 269 -4.81 -14.54 9.04
C TRP A 269 -5.86 -15.63 9.30
N ILE A 270 -6.88 -15.28 10.10
CA ILE A 270 -8.02 -16.13 10.44
C ILE A 270 -9.32 -15.54 9.90
N THR A 271 -10.29 -16.39 9.58
CA THR A 271 -11.62 -15.98 9.11
C THR A 271 -12.35 -15.10 10.15
N PRO A 272 -13.45 -14.38 9.77
CA PRO A 272 -14.16 -13.50 10.71
C PRO A 272 -14.60 -14.23 11.97
N ILE A 273 -14.51 -13.53 13.11
CA ILE A 273 -14.69 -14.13 14.45
C ILE A 273 -16.06 -13.87 15.07
N VAL A 274 -16.88 -13.01 14.43
CA VAL A 274 -18.16 -12.59 14.98
C VAL A 274 -19.25 -13.64 14.78
N GLU A 275 -20.33 -13.56 15.57
CA GLU A 275 -21.47 -14.49 15.50
C GLU A 275 -22.11 -14.47 14.11
N ASN A 276 -22.31 -15.64 13.54
CA ASN A 276 -22.93 -15.85 12.22
C ASN A 276 -24.37 -16.37 12.36
N ILE A 277 -25.13 -16.27 11.26
CA ILE A 277 -26.46 -16.88 11.19
C ILE A 277 -26.38 -18.39 11.40
N THR A 278 -27.38 -18.96 12.02
CA THR A 278 -27.49 -20.40 12.31
C THR A 278 -28.43 -21.14 11.35
N GLU A 279 -29.13 -20.41 10.49
CA GLU A 279 -30.09 -20.95 9.54
C GLU A 279 -29.40 -21.55 8.33
N ASP A 280 -29.84 -22.73 7.89
CA ASP A 280 -29.44 -23.36 6.63
C ASP A 280 -29.91 -22.52 5.42
N GLN A 281 -28.98 -22.02 4.65
CA GLN A 281 -29.21 -21.29 3.40
C GLN A 281 -29.38 -22.21 2.18
N HIS A 282 -29.65 -23.42 2.39
CA HIS A 282 -29.87 -24.58 1.55
C HIS A 282 -29.72 -24.35 0.03
N ASP A 283 -28.70 -24.93 -0.60
CA ASP A 283 -28.60 -24.92 -2.06
C ASP A 283 -29.56 -25.96 -2.67
N ASN A 284 -30.69 -25.47 -3.19
CA ASN A 284 -31.72 -26.30 -3.79
C ASN A 284 -31.31 -27.02 -5.07
N LYS A 285 -30.22 -26.63 -5.74
CA LYS A 285 -29.73 -27.26 -6.98
C LYS A 285 -28.97 -28.54 -6.69
N THR A 286 -28.21 -28.54 -5.63
CA THR A 286 -27.37 -29.69 -5.22
C THR A 286 -27.91 -30.44 -4.03
N ASP A 287 -29.05 -30.00 -3.43
CA ASP A 287 -29.63 -30.52 -2.19
C ASP A 287 -28.59 -30.56 -1.06
N THR A 288 -27.92 -29.41 -0.86
CA THR A 288 -26.80 -29.27 0.10
C THR A 288 -27.13 -28.22 1.14
N ALA A 289 -27.05 -28.59 2.43
CA ALA A 289 -27.13 -27.66 3.54
C ALA A 289 -25.93 -26.71 3.56
N THR A 290 -26.16 -25.40 3.80
CA THR A 290 -25.17 -24.38 3.68
C THR A 290 -25.21 -23.43 4.87
N TYR A 291 -24.14 -23.41 5.64
CA TYR A 291 -24.02 -22.65 6.89
C TYR A 291 -22.86 -21.63 6.84
N GLY A 292 -22.84 -20.71 7.79
CA GLY A 292 -21.87 -19.62 7.88
C GLY A 292 -20.49 -20.01 8.43
N TYR A 293 -19.99 -21.23 8.19
CA TYR A 293 -18.71 -21.72 8.70
C TYR A 293 -17.50 -20.81 8.34
N HIS A 294 -17.62 -20.12 7.23
CA HIS A 294 -16.60 -19.22 6.71
C HIS A 294 -16.53 -17.87 7.44
N GLY A 295 -17.55 -17.50 8.22
CA GLY A 295 -17.55 -16.29 9.05
C GLY A 295 -18.13 -15.03 8.39
N TYR A 296 -18.51 -15.06 7.10
CA TYR A 296 -18.93 -13.87 6.36
C TYR A 296 -20.43 -13.55 6.45
N TRP A 297 -21.22 -14.32 7.18
CA TRP A 297 -22.66 -14.09 7.34
C TRP A 297 -22.99 -13.67 8.77
N ALA A 298 -22.46 -12.51 9.18
CA ALA A 298 -22.61 -12.01 10.54
C ALA A 298 -24.07 -11.78 10.93
N SER A 299 -24.47 -12.27 12.11
CA SER A 299 -25.75 -12.00 12.75
C SER A 299 -25.63 -11.01 13.90
N ASP A 300 -24.45 -10.91 14.53
CA ASP A 300 -24.17 -9.96 15.62
C ASP A 300 -22.68 -9.64 15.68
N PHE A 301 -22.32 -8.39 15.38
CA PHE A 301 -20.92 -7.93 15.41
C PHE A 301 -20.35 -7.74 16.81
N THR A 302 -21.15 -7.85 17.86
CA THR A 302 -20.72 -7.66 19.26
C THR A 302 -20.41 -8.96 19.98
N LYS A 303 -20.71 -10.11 19.37
CA LYS A 303 -20.52 -11.43 19.94
C LYS A 303 -19.53 -12.27 19.15
N LEU A 304 -18.82 -13.14 19.87
CA LEU A 304 -17.95 -14.14 19.30
C LEU A 304 -18.76 -15.34 18.79
N ASN A 305 -18.39 -15.86 17.62
CA ASN A 305 -18.94 -17.12 17.10
C ASN A 305 -18.54 -18.28 18.00
N LYS A 306 -19.56 -18.99 18.56
CA LYS A 306 -19.32 -20.06 19.52
C LYS A 306 -18.67 -21.30 18.91
N HIS A 307 -18.81 -21.54 17.61
CA HIS A 307 -18.09 -22.60 16.91
C HIS A 307 -16.57 -22.40 16.96
N LEU A 308 -16.12 -21.15 16.98
CA LEU A 308 -14.68 -20.84 17.09
C LEU A 308 -14.17 -20.90 18.53
N GLY A 309 -15.06 -20.96 19.52
CA GLY A 309 -14.71 -21.06 20.94
C GLY A 309 -15.15 -19.89 21.80
N THR A 310 -14.50 -19.72 22.94
CA THR A 310 -14.79 -18.70 23.94
C THR A 310 -13.84 -17.50 23.82
N GLU A 311 -14.23 -16.35 24.42
CA GLU A 311 -13.34 -15.19 24.54
C GLU A 311 -12.01 -15.52 25.24
N GLN A 312 -12.05 -16.45 26.22
CA GLN A 312 -10.84 -16.92 26.91
C GLN A 312 -9.91 -17.69 25.96
N GLN A 313 -10.46 -18.55 25.10
CA GLN A 313 -9.69 -19.30 24.10
C GLN A 313 -9.11 -18.37 23.03
N PHE A 314 -9.89 -17.39 22.57
CA PHE A 314 -9.39 -16.37 21.63
C PHE A 314 -8.24 -15.57 22.24
N LYS A 315 -8.41 -15.08 23.47
CA LYS A 315 -7.31 -14.38 24.17
C LYS A 315 -6.08 -15.26 24.34
N ALA A 316 -6.27 -16.52 24.69
CA ALA A 316 -5.14 -17.46 24.85
C ALA A 316 -4.39 -17.70 23.54
N LEU A 317 -5.09 -17.74 22.41
CA LEU A 317 -4.48 -17.82 21.07
C LEU A 317 -3.60 -16.58 20.82
N LEU A 318 -4.13 -15.37 21.04
CA LEU A 318 -3.38 -14.11 20.85
C LEU A 318 -2.14 -14.05 21.75
N ASP A 319 -2.30 -14.30 23.05
CA ASP A 319 -1.19 -14.29 24.01
C ASP A 319 -0.11 -15.31 23.63
N ALA A 320 -0.49 -16.50 23.17
CA ALA A 320 0.42 -17.54 22.74
C ALA A 320 1.16 -17.17 21.44
N ALA A 321 0.46 -16.61 20.46
CA ALA A 321 1.05 -16.12 19.21
C ALA A 321 2.08 -15.02 19.51
N HIS A 322 1.69 -14.01 20.30
CA HIS A 322 2.60 -12.91 20.70
C HIS A 322 3.83 -13.42 21.44
N SER A 323 3.69 -14.40 22.35
CA SER A 323 4.83 -15.00 23.06
C SER A 323 5.84 -15.66 22.12
N LYS A 324 5.41 -16.05 20.92
CA LYS A 324 6.24 -16.63 19.87
C LYS A 324 6.76 -15.60 18.85
N GLY A 325 6.46 -14.30 19.04
CA GLY A 325 6.78 -13.23 18.09
C GLY A 325 5.98 -13.36 16.80
N MET A 326 4.74 -13.87 16.87
CA MET A 326 3.79 -13.96 15.78
C MET A 326 2.65 -12.99 16.00
N LYS A 327 2.03 -12.51 14.93
CA LYS A 327 0.89 -11.59 14.94
C LYS A 327 -0.37 -12.28 14.42
N ILE A 328 -1.53 -11.85 14.92
CA ILE A 328 -2.83 -12.34 14.48
C ILE A 328 -3.52 -11.26 13.65
N MET A 329 -3.91 -11.63 12.45
CA MET A 329 -4.73 -10.85 11.52
C MET A 329 -6.13 -11.44 11.51
N VAL A 330 -7.13 -10.65 11.88
CA VAL A 330 -8.53 -11.06 11.84
C VAL A 330 -9.18 -10.52 10.58
N ASP A 331 -10.02 -11.34 9.94
CA ASP A 331 -10.85 -10.92 8.83
C ASP A 331 -12.06 -10.12 9.31
N VAL A 332 -12.38 -9.00 8.67
CA VAL A 332 -13.50 -8.14 9.05
C VAL A 332 -14.33 -7.73 7.85
N VAL A 333 -15.66 -7.72 8.05
CA VAL A 333 -16.65 -7.36 7.05
C VAL A 333 -17.39 -6.10 7.49
N LEU A 334 -17.40 -5.05 6.65
CA LEU A 334 -18.17 -3.82 6.89
C LEU A 334 -19.19 -3.55 5.78
N ASN A 335 -19.22 -4.37 4.74
CA ASN A 335 -20.11 -4.22 3.60
C ASN A 335 -21.52 -4.78 3.89
N HIS A 336 -21.61 -5.97 4.48
CA HIS A 336 -22.85 -6.72 4.57
C HIS A 336 -23.00 -7.49 5.87
N ALA A 337 -24.21 -7.96 6.11
CA ALA A 337 -24.57 -8.88 7.20
C ALA A 337 -25.02 -10.24 6.64
N GLY A 338 -25.35 -11.20 7.51
CA GLY A 338 -25.91 -12.48 7.13
C GLY A 338 -27.38 -12.39 6.69
N TYR A 339 -27.80 -13.34 5.88
CA TYR A 339 -29.19 -13.41 5.38
C TYR A 339 -30.22 -13.37 6.51
N GLY A 340 -31.35 -12.63 6.31
CA GLY A 340 -32.47 -12.57 7.24
C GLY A 340 -32.24 -11.69 8.47
N THR A 341 -31.13 -10.96 8.56
CA THR A 341 -30.75 -10.11 9.72
C THR A 341 -31.22 -8.67 9.60
N GLU A 342 -31.83 -8.24 8.51
CA GLU A 342 -32.22 -6.85 8.21
C GLU A 342 -33.01 -6.18 9.32
N LYS A 343 -33.98 -6.93 9.88
CA LYS A 343 -34.82 -6.41 10.97
C LYS A 343 -34.02 -6.10 12.22
N TYR A 344 -33.04 -6.94 12.53
CA TYR A 344 -32.16 -6.75 13.70
C TYR A 344 -31.32 -5.50 13.51
N PHE A 345 -30.54 -5.39 12.43
CA PHE A 345 -29.66 -4.26 12.19
C PHE A 345 -30.40 -2.94 12.05
N ASN A 346 -31.57 -2.93 11.39
CA ASN A 346 -32.42 -1.74 11.27
C ASN A 346 -33.10 -1.31 12.59
N SER A 347 -32.95 -2.06 13.68
CA SER A 347 -33.43 -1.69 15.01
C SER A 347 -32.36 -1.07 15.93
N ILE A 348 -31.10 -1.00 15.46
CA ILE A 348 -29.96 -0.62 16.32
C ILE A 348 -29.84 0.90 16.46
N LEU A 349 -29.96 1.63 15.34
CA LEU A 349 -29.71 3.07 15.32
C LEU A 349 -31.00 3.88 15.34
N THR A 350 -30.95 5.01 16.06
CA THR A 350 -32.03 6.02 16.07
C THR A 350 -31.44 7.41 15.93
N ASP A 351 -32.19 8.31 15.28
CA ASP A 351 -31.86 9.73 15.22
C ASP A 351 -32.16 10.46 16.55
N ALA A 352 -31.90 11.75 16.61
CA ALA A 352 -32.14 12.58 17.80
C ALA A 352 -33.61 12.70 18.18
N ASP A 353 -34.53 12.46 17.25
CA ASP A 353 -36.00 12.48 17.45
C ASP A 353 -36.54 11.09 17.82
N GLY A 354 -35.70 10.06 17.86
CA GLY A 354 -36.06 8.69 18.18
C GLY A 354 -36.59 7.87 17.01
N ASN A 355 -36.45 8.34 15.76
CA ASN A 355 -36.80 7.57 14.57
C ASN A 355 -35.68 6.58 14.25
N SER A 356 -36.03 5.42 13.74
CA SER A 356 -35.06 4.40 13.32
C SER A 356 -34.25 4.86 12.11
N ILE A 357 -32.91 4.73 12.18
CA ILE A 357 -32.02 4.87 11.04
C ILE A 357 -31.79 3.47 10.47
N SER A 358 -32.16 3.27 9.21
CA SER A 358 -31.94 2.00 8.50
C SER A 358 -30.46 1.78 8.29
N MET A 359 -29.91 0.70 8.85
CA MET A 359 -28.53 0.29 8.59
C MET A 359 -28.40 -0.50 7.30
N ILE A 360 -29.46 -1.24 6.92
CA ILE A 360 -29.49 -2.07 5.72
C ILE A 360 -30.19 -1.32 4.59
N ARG A 361 -29.62 -1.39 3.40
CA ARG A 361 -30.12 -0.78 2.17
C ARG A 361 -31.46 -1.42 1.79
N ASP A 362 -32.40 -0.59 1.43
CA ASP A 362 -33.68 -1.05 0.91
C ASP A 362 -33.70 -1.03 -0.64
N SER A 363 -34.69 -1.67 -1.23
CA SER A 363 -34.83 -1.80 -2.67
C SER A 363 -35.02 -0.45 -3.41
N ASN A 364 -35.40 0.62 -2.72
CA ASN A 364 -35.56 1.96 -3.31
C ASN A 364 -34.23 2.69 -3.44
N ASN A 365 -33.23 2.29 -2.65
CA ASN A 365 -31.89 2.87 -2.60
C ASN A 365 -30.84 1.97 -3.26
N THR A 366 -31.25 0.83 -3.81
CA THR A 366 -30.36 -0.08 -4.56
C THR A 366 -30.18 0.42 -5.99
N ILE A 367 -28.94 0.44 -6.49
CA ILE A 367 -28.58 0.75 -7.85
C ILE A 367 -27.97 -0.49 -8.49
N SER A 368 -28.77 -1.23 -9.25
CA SER A 368 -28.37 -2.52 -9.81
C SER A 368 -27.10 -2.45 -10.65
N GLY A 369 -26.12 -3.30 -10.30
CA GLY A 369 -24.81 -3.39 -10.93
C GLY A 369 -23.81 -2.33 -10.47
N ASP A 370 -24.14 -1.50 -9.49
CA ASP A 370 -23.21 -0.59 -8.85
C ASP A 370 -22.41 -1.32 -7.76
N ASP A 371 -21.10 -1.09 -7.71
CA ASP A 371 -20.24 -1.78 -6.75
C ASP A 371 -20.59 -1.45 -5.28
N LYS A 372 -21.15 -0.27 -4.98
CA LYS A 372 -21.41 0.21 -3.61
C LYS A 372 -22.87 0.25 -3.23
N TYR A 373 -23.77 0.28 -4.22
CA TYR A 373 -25.20 0.47 -4.00
C TYR A 373 -26.03 -0.72 -4.47
N ASP A 374 -25.39 -1.86 -4.77
CA ASP A 374 -26.05 -3.14 -5.03
C ASP A 374 -25.60 -4.19 -4.01
N SER A 375 -26.51 -5.12 -3.69
CA SER A 375 -26.18 -6.19 -2.75
C SER A 375 -25.26 -7.24 -3.40
N LEU A 376 -24.24 -7.65 -2.68
CA LEU A 376 -23.36 -8.74 -3.10
C LEU A 376 -24.06 -10.08 -2.77
N SER A 377 -24.41 -10.85 -3.80
CA SER A 377 -25.06 -12.17 -3.65
C SER A 377 -26.36 -12.13 -2.81
N ASP A 378 -27.15 -11.07 -2.93
CA ASP A 378 -28.39 -10.84 -2.16
C ASP A 378 -28.19 -10.77 -0.62
N LEU A 379 -26.98 -10.55 -0.14
CA LEU A 379 -26.70 -10.31 1.29
C LEU A 379 -27.22 -8.92 1.72
N PRO A 380 -27.69 -8.78 2.97
CA PRO A 380 -28.11 -7.49 3.51
C PRO A 380 -26.96 -6.48 3.51
N ASP A 381 -27.03 -5.49 2.62
CA ASP A 381 -25.99 -4.50 2.36
C ASP A 381 -26.11 -3.29 3.30
N PHE A 382 -25.00 -2.87 3.94
CA PHE A 382 -24.99 -1.72 4.83
C PHE A 382 -24.95 -0.40 4.05
N VAL A 383 -25.74 0.59 4.52
CA VAL A 383 -25.80 1.95 3.97
C VAL A 383 -24.55 2.74 4.42
N THR A 384 -23.38 2.43 3.88
CA THR A 384 -22.09 2.99 4.32
C THR A 384 -21.90 4.45 3.95
N GLU A 385 -22.70 5.02 3.04
CA GLU A 385 -22.80 6.45 2.80
C GLU A 385 -23.47 7.22 3.95
N ASN A 386 -24.15 6.53 4.86
CA ASN A 386 -24.73 7.13 6.06
C ASN A 386 -23.69 7.15 7.20
N LYS A 387 -23.30 8.35 7.62
CA LYS A 387 -22.30 8.52 8.67
C LYS A 387 -22.65 7.76 9.97
N ALA A 388 -23.89 7.71 10.41
CA ALA A 388 -24.27 7.01 11.63
C ALA A 388 -24.06 5.49 11.50
N VAL A 389 -24.29 4.93 10.32
CA VAL A 389 -24.03 3.52 10.01
C VAL A 389 -22.52 3.27 10.00
N THR A 390 -21.76 4.10 9.30
CA THR A 390 -20.28 4.04 9.31
C THR A 390 -19.73 4.11 10.73
N ASP A 391 -20.15 5.08 11.53
CA ASP A 391 -19.65 5.26 12.90
C ASP A 391 -19.93 4.01 13.75
N GLN A 392 -21.08 3.36 13.56
CA GLN A 392 -21.43 2.14 14.30
C GLN A 392 -20.57 0.95 13.88
N LEU A 393 -20.39 0.72 12.57
CA LEU A 393 -19.54 -0.36 12.03
C LEU A 393 -18.08 -0.18 12.49
N VAL A 394 -17.56 1.02 12.38
CA VAL A 394 -16.20 1.39 12.83
C VAL A 394 -16.05 1.15 14.34
N THR A 395 -17.06 1.52 15.14
CA THR A 395 -17.04 1.31 16.59
C THR A 395 -16.91 -0.16 16.93
N TRP A 396 -17.75 -1.03 16.37
CA TRP A 396 -17.72 -2.47 16.66
C TRP A 396 -16.33 -3.08 16.37
N GLN A 397 -15.78 -2.79 15.22
CA GLN A 397 -14.49 -3.39 14.83
C GLN A 397 -13.31 -2.79 15.62
N THR A 398 -13.37 -1.50 15.96
CA THR A 398 -12.34 -0.86 16.81
C THR A 398 -12.38 -1.41 18.24
N GLU A 399 -13.57 -1.71 18.78
CA GLU A 399 -13.73 -2.34 20.09
C GLU A 399 -13.11 -3.74 20.15
N TRP A 400 -13.29 -4.59 19.11
CA TRP A 400 -12.64 -5.89 19.01
C TRP A 400 -11.11 -5.77 19.09
N MET A 401 -10.52 -4.91 18.26
CA MET A 401 -9.08 -4.69 18.25
C MET A 401 -8.58 -4.20 19.59
N SER A 402 -9.26 -3.21 20.18
CA SER A 402 -8.89 -2.62 21.46
C SER A 402 -8.98 -3.61 22.62
N LYS A 403 -10.05 -4.42 22.65
CA LYS A 403 -10.32 -5.41 23.73
C LYS A 403 -9.30 -6.55 23.75
N TYR A 404 -8.85 -7.03 22.59
CA TYR A 404 -8.05 -8.24 22.48
C TYR A 404 -6.61 -8.00 22.01
N SER A 405 -6.22 -6.78 21.69
CA SER A 405 -4.91 -6.46 21.10
C SER A 405 -4.66 -7.23 19.79
N ILE A 406 -5.67 -7.26 18.92
CA ILE A 406 -5.54 -7.78 17.57
C ILE A 406 -4.51 -6.91 16.84
N ASP A 407 -3.59 -7.52 16.09
CA ASP A 407 -2.48 -6.80 15.46
C ASP A 407 -2.86 -6.18 14.12
N TYR A 408 -3.61 -6.92 13.29
CA TYR A 408 -3.93 -6.53 11.92
C TYR A 408 -5.36 -6.93 11.55
N TYR A 409 -5.91 -6.25 10.54
CA TYR A 409 -7.14 -6.71 9.86
C TYR A 409 -6.88 -7.03 8.38
N ARG A 410 -7.47 -8.13 7.91
CA ARG A 410 -7.83 -8.29 6.49
C ARG A 410 -9.23 -7.72 6.34
N VAL A 411 -9.40 -6.84 5.36
CA VAL A 411 -10.68 -6.14 5.13
C VAL A 411 -11.35 -6.71 3.90
N ASP A 412 -12.52 -7.29 4.11
CA ASP A 412 -13.36 -7.89 3.08
C ASP A 412 -13.98 -6.81 2.17
N THR A 413 -14.19 -7.13 0.89
CA THR A 413 -15.03 -6.38 -0.06
C THR A 413 -14.75 -4.87 -0.13
N VAL A 414 -13.47 -4.46 -0.16
CA VAL A 414 -13.06 -3.03 -0.07
C VAL A 414 -13.73 -2.16 -1.11
N LYS A 415 -13.88 -2.60 -2.36
CA LYS A 415 -14.49 -1.80 -3.43
C LYS A 415 -16.00 -1.55 -3.26
N HIS A 416 -16.66 -2.33 -2.40
CA HIS A 416 -18.11 -2.30 -2.18
C HIS A 416 -18.53 -1.36 -1.05
N VAL A 417 -17.59 -0.69 -0.39
CA VAL A 417 -17.81 0.23 0.73
C VAL A 417 -17.27 1.61 0.39
N GLU A 418 -17.89 2.65 0.95
CA GLU A 418 -17.44 4.03 0.73
C GLU A 418 -16.01 4.25 1.24
N THR A 419 -15.19 4.97 0.45
CA THR A 419 -13.81 5.31 0.83
C THR A 419 -13.77 6.15 2.12
N THR A 420 -14.79 6.99 2.36
CA THR A 420 -14.97 7.72 3.62
C THR A 420 -15.10 6.79 4.82
N THR A 421 -15.80 5.66 4.68
CA THR A 421 -15.90 4.63 5.72
C THR A 421 -14.54 4.02 6.02
N TRP A 422 -13.75 3.69 4.99
CA TRP A 422 -12.40 3.18 5.19
C TRP A 422 -11.48 4.19 5.84
N ALA A 423 -11.58 5.47 5.47
CA ALA A 423 -10.81 6.53 6.11
C ALA A 423 -11.18 6.69 7.59
N ALA A 424 -12.48 6.70 7.92
CA ALA A 424 -12.95 6.74 9.31
C ALA A 424 -12.45 5.54 10.11
N PHE A 425 -12.51 4.34 9.52
CA PHE A 425 -12.05 3.10 10.14
C PHE A 425 -10.53 3.15 10.40
N LYS A 426 -9.75 3.49 9.40
CA LYS A 426 -8.29 3.63 9.53
C LYS A 426 -7.91 4.65 10.59
N ASN A 427 -8.54 5.82 10.60
CA ASN A 427 -8.30 6.85 11.60
C ASN A 427 -8.61 6.34 13.02
N SER A 428 -9.73 5.63 13.21
CA SER A 428 -10.12 5.07 14.51
C SER A 428 -9.09 4.05 15.03
N LEU A 429 -8.70 3.09 14.20
CA LEU A 429 -7.72 2.05 14.54
C LEU A 429 -6.34 2.65 14.86
N THR A 430 -5.86 3.58 14.03
CA THR A 430 -4.56 4.25 14.21
C THR A 430 -4.48 5.06 15.50
N LYS A 431 -5.57 5.71 15.92
CA LYS A 431 -5.62 6.43 17.20
C LYS A 431 -5.47 5.51 18.41
N VAL A 432 -5.93 4.26 18.30
CA VAL A 432 -5.80 3.25 19.37
C VAL A 432 -4.43 2.59 19.32
N ASN A 433 -3.97 2.20 18.14
CA ASN A 433 -2.69 1.55 17.92
C ASN A 433 -2.02 2.08 16.64
N PRO A 434 -0.97 2.91 16.72
CA PRO A 434 -0.25 3.42 15.56
C PRO A 434 0.37 2.34 14.66
N ASP A 435 0.75 1.19 15.22
CA ASP A 435 1.32 0.06 14.48
C ASP A 435 0.26 -0.77 13.73
N PHE A 436 -1.03 -0.47 13.93
CA PHE A 436 -2.11 -1.25 13.34
C PHE A 436 -2.13 -1.14 11.81
N LYS A 437 -2.23 -2.27 11.13
CA LYS A 437 -2.24 -2.32 9.66
C LYS A 437 -3.47 -3.05 9.13
N MET A 438 -3.85 -2.69 7.90
CA MET A 438 -4.92 -3.33 7.16
C MET A 438 -4.45 -3.80 5.80
N ILE A 439 -4.81 -5.04 5.43
CA ILE A 439 -4.71 -5.54 4.06
C ILE A 439 -6.12 -5.70 3.50
N GLY A 440 -6.40 -5.03 2.39
CA GLY A 440 -7.73 -5.01 1.79
C GLY A 440 -7.90 -6.06 0.69
N GLU A 441 -9.08 -6.68 0.65
CA GLU A 441 -9.55 -7.38 -0.54
C GLU A 441 -10.22 -6.39 -1.47
N TYR A 442 -9.53 -6.05 -2.54
CA TYR A 442 -10.10 -5.31 -3.66
C TYR A 442 -10.11 -6.23 -4.86
N SER A 443 -11.23 -6.89 -5.13
CA SER A 443 -11.35 -7.88 -6.21
C SER A 443 -10.84 -7.34 -7.54
N GLY A 444 -9.87 -8.05 -8.14
CA GLY A 444 -9.18 -7.63 -9.35
C GLY A 444 -8.06 -6.60 -9.12
N ALA A 445 -7.68 -6.30 -7.88
CA ALA A 445 -6.55 -5.43 -7.62
C ALA A 445 -5.22 -6.08 -8.04
N GLY A 446 -4.39 -5.29 -8.71
CA GLY A 446 -3.01 -5.58 -8.99
C GLY A 446 -2.19 -4.30 -8.87
N TYR A 447 -0.88 -4.37 -9.10
CA TYR A 447 -0.03 -3.21 -8.95
C TYR A 447 -0.43 -2.03 -9.87
N ALA A 448 -1.08 -2.28 -10.99
CA ALA A 448 -1.57 -1.27 -11.92
C ALA A 448 -2.85 -0.57 -11.43
N ASN A 449 -3.61 -1.22 -10.54
CA ASN A 449 -4.90 -0.79 -10.02
C ASN A 449 -4.83 -0.38 -8.54
N ASN A 450 -3.64 -0.33 -7.95
CA ASN A 450 -3.45 -0.06 -6.52
C ASN A 450 -3.69 1.39 -6.11
N ALA A 451 -4.06 2.27 -7.06
CA ALA A 451 -4.01 3.72 -6.85
C ALA A 451 -5.03 4.23 -5.82
N GLY A 452 -6.20 3.63 -5.73
CA GLY A 452 -7.27 4.12 -4.87
C GLY A 452 -6.90 4.06 -3.40
N GLU A 453 -7.16 2.96 -2.76
CA GLU A 453 -7.09 2.80 -1.30
C GLU A 453 -5.66 2.89 -0.75
N LEU A 454 -4.65 2.45 -1.51
CA LEU A 454 -3.24 2.61 -1.11
C LEU A 454 -2.79 4.08 -1.20
N GLY A 455 -3.26 4.81 -2.20
CA GLY A 455 -2.91 6.22 -2.42
C GLY A 455 -3.54 7.17 -1.40
N THR A 456 -4.70 6.84 -0.88
CA THR A 456 -5.44 7.65 0.11
C THR A 456 -5.03 7.35 1.55
N GLY A 457 -4.19 6.34 1.80
CA GLY A 457 -3.78 5.92 3.14
C GLY A 457 -4.87 5.14 3.90
N THR A 458 -5.94 4.70 3.24
CA THR A 458 -7.01 3.92 3.87
C THR A 458 -6.62 2.46 4.07
N MET A 459 -5.81 1.89 3.17
CA MET A 459 -5.25 0.55 3.28
C MET A 459 -3.73 0.59 3.26
N ASP A 460 -3.08 -0.28 4.05
CA ASP A 460 -1.62 -0.42 4.07
C ASP A 460 -1.13 -1.42 3.03
N ALA A 461 -1.96 -2.36 2.64
CA ALA A 461 -1.74 -3.32 1.56
C ALA A 461 -3.06 -3.69 0.89
N LEU A 462 -2.98 -4.24 -0.32
CA LEU A 462 -4.08 -4.94 -0.99
C LEU A 462 -3.63 -6.36 -1.35
N LEU A 463 -4.57 -7.31 -1.37
CA LEU A 463 -4.35 -8.65 -1.93
C LEU A 463 -4.08 -8.52 -3.43
N ASP A 464 -3.07 -9.21 -3.92
CA ASP A 464 -2.57 -9.10 -5.29
C ASP A 464 -3.15 -10.19 -6.19
N PHE A 465 -4.29 -9.91 -6.80
CA PHE A 465 -4.97 -10.83 -7.72
C PHE A 465 -4.19 -11.07 -9.02
N ASP A 466 -3.33 -10.13 -9.45
CA ASP A 466 -2.45 -10.35 -10.61
C ASP A 466 -1.40 -11.44 -10.34
N PHE A 467 -0.97 -11.62 -9.07
CA PHE A 467 0.13 -12.52 -8.76
C PHE A 467 -0.22 -14.00 -8.94
N ASN A 468 -1.46 -14.38 -8.67
CA ASN A 468 -1.95 -15.73 -8.89
C ASN A 468 -1.79 -16.11 -10.38
N ASP A 469 -2.22 -15.24 -11.29
CA ASP A 469 -2.06 -15.44 -12.73
C ASP A 469 -0.60 -15.36 -13.18
N PHE A 470 0.21 -14.49 -12.58
CA PHE A 470 1.65 -14.43 -12.86
C PHE A 470 2.34 -15.74 -12.51
N ALA A 471 2.02 -16.35 -11.38
CA ALA A 471 2.63 -17.61 -10.96
C ALA A 471 2.27 -18.75 -11.91
N GLN A 472 0.99 -18.90 -12.29
CA GLN A 472 0.54 -19.89 -13.28
C GLN A 472 1.24 -19.68 -14.62
N ASN A 473 1.29 -18.45 -15.13
CA ASN A 473 1.94 -18.10 -16.38
C ASN A 473 3.46 -18.36 -16.35
N PHE A 474 4.12 -18.03 -15.24
CA PHE A 474 5.55 -18.25 -15.06
C PHE A 474 5.90 -19.74 -15.17
N VAL A 475 5.23 -20.58 -14.37
CA VAL A 475 5.55 -22.00 -14.32
C VAL A 475 5.13 -22.77 -15.58
N THR A 476 4.22 -22.22 -16.39
CA THR A 476 3.83 -22.75 -17.69
C THR A 476 4.68 -22.23 -18.86
N GLY A 477 5.67 -21.36 -18.58
CA GLY A 477 6.72 -21.01 -19.54
C GLY A 477 6.69 -19.57 -20.10
N ASN A 478 5.77 -18.70 -19.65
CA ASN A 478 5.72 -17.28 -20.04
C ASN A 478 6.61 -16.40 -19.11
N ILE A 479 7.83 -16.85 -18.89
CA ILE A 479 8.73 -16.35 -17.83
C ILE A 479 9.10 -14.88 -18.04
N SER A 480 9.59 -14.53 -19.24
CA SER A 480 10.07 -13.16 -19.53
C SER A 480 8.96 -12.11 -19.45
N SER A 481 7.72 -12.48 -19.84
CA SER A 481 6.57 -11.58 -19.72
C SER A 481 6.21 -11.31 -18.26
N VAL A 482 6.19 -12.35 -17.44
CA VAL A 482 5.92 -12.25 -16.00
C VAL A 482 7.01 -11.42 -15.30
N GLU A 483 8.30 -11.68 -15.61
CA GLU A 483 9.41 -10.92 -15.04
C GLU A 483 9.30 -9.42 -15.31
N ASN A 484 8.97 -9.03 -16.54
CA ASN A 484 8.73 -7.62 -16.87
C ASN A 484 7.63 -6.99 -16.02
N SER A 485 6.56 -7.72 -15.73
CA SER A 485 5.48 -7.27 -14.85
C SER A 485 5.92 -7.15 -13.40
N LEU A 486 6.68 -8.15 -12.91
CA LEU A 486 7.21 -8.16 -11.54
C LEU A 486 8.25 -7.03 -11.30
N GLN A 487 9.07 -6.70 -12.29
CA GLN A 487 9.97 -5.55 -12.20
C GLN A 487 9.22 -4.22 -12.10
N LYS A 488 8.20 -4.01 -12.94
CA LYS A 488 7.34 -2.82 -12.86
C LYS A 488 6.67 -2.71 -11.49
N ARG A 489 6.11 -3.81 -11.01
CA ARG A 489 5.49 -3.91 -9.70
C ARG A 489 6.49 -3.59 -8.57
N ASN A 490 7.68 -4.20 -8.59
CA ASN A 490 8.72 -3.98 -7.57
C ASN A 490 9.09 -2.50 -7.44
N ASN A 491 9.17 -1.78 -8.57
CA ASN A 491 9.51 -0.36 -8.59
C ASN A 491 8.36 0.55 -8.15
N ALA A 492 7.10 0.10 -8.30
CA ALA A 492 5.92 0.86 -7.92
C ALA A 492 5.57 0.74 -6.43
N ILE A 493 5.92 -0.37 -5.78
CA ILE A 493 5.59 -0.63 -4.36
C ILE A 493 6.65 -0.02 -3.46
N ASN A 494 6.23 0.77 -2.47
CA ASN A 494 7.08 1.29 -1.40
C ASN A 494 7.01 0.41 -0.13
N ASN A 495 7.64 0.82 0.96
CA ASN A 495 7.66 0.04 2.21
C ASN A 495 6.47 0.32 3.14
N THR A 496 5.65 1.34 2.87
CA THR A 496 4.47 1.66 3.68
C THR A 496 3.18 1.13 3.07
N SER A 497 3.17 0.95 1.74
CA SER A 497 2.04 0.41 0.98
C SER A 497 2.54 -0.75 0.12
N VAL A 498 2.18 -1.97 0.46
CA VAL A 498 2.65 -3.20 -0.17
C VAL A 498 1.50 -4.04 -0.71
N MET A 499 1.83 -5.08 -1.47
CA MET A 499 0.84 -6.02 -2.01
C MET A 499 1.02 -7.40 -1.39
N GLY A 500 -0.09 -8.04 -0.99
CA GLY A 500 -0.13 -9.41 -0.49
C GLY A 500 -0.20 -10.41 -1.65
N SER A 501 0.94 -11.01 -2.00
CA SER A 501 1.04 -11.96 -3.12
C SER A 501 0.54 -13.33 -2.71
N PHE A 502 -0.46 -13.89 -3.40
CA PHE A 502 -0.99 -15.22 -3.13
C PHE A 502 -0.97 -16.10 -4.39
N LEU A 503 -0.87 -17.42 -4.20
CA LEU A 503 -0.98 -18.42 -5.27
C LEU A 503 -2.38 -19.04 -5.30
N SER A 504 -3.00 -19.19 -4.14
CA SER A 504 -4.31 -19.77 -3.92
C SER A 504 -5.08 -18.98 -2.88
N SER A 505 -6.40 -19.01 -2.89
CA SER A 505 -7.24 -18.42 -1.85
C SER A 505 -8.52 -19.24 -1.64
N HIS A 506 -9.33 -18.83 -0.67
CA HIS A 506 -10.63 -19.46 -0.41
C HIS A 506 -11.68 -19.10 -1.46
N ASP A 507 -11.47 -18.02 -2.25
CA ASP A 507 -12.39 -17.55 -3.30
C ASP A 507 -11.87 -17.83 -4.71
N GLU A 508 -10.70 -18.46 -4.84
CA GLU A 508 -10.08 -18.82 -6.11
C GLU A 508 -9.82 -20.32 -6.19
N ASP A 509 -9.76 -20.86 -7.41
CA ASP A 509 -9.23 -22.18 -7.62
C ASP A 509 -7.77 -22.24 -7.14
N THR A 510 -7.36 -23.30 -6.46
CA THR A 510 -5.97 -23.43 -6.01
C THR A 510 -5.02 -23.53 -7.22
N LEU A 511 -3.78 -23.09 -7.06
CA LEU A 511 -2.77 -23.21 -8.13
C LEU A 511 -2.62 -24.66 -8.61
N GLN A 512 -2.62 -25.62 -7.69
CA GLN A 512 -2.59 -27.04 -8.05
C GLN A 512 -3.74 -27.41 -8.99
N TYR A 513 -4.97 -26.98 -8.66
CA TYR A 513 -6.14 -27.25 -9.49
C TYR A 513 -6.04 -26.56 -10.85
N LYS A 514 -5.62 -25.30 -10.92
CA LYS A 514 -5.40 -24.56 -12.17
C LYS A 514 -4.36 -25.25 -13.07
N LEU A 515 -3.24 -25.71 -12.51
CA LEU A 515 -2.22 -26.42 -13.28
C LEU A 515 -2.74 -27.73 -13.86
N VAL A 516 -3.44 -28.53 -13.07
CA VAL A 516 -3.97 -29.83 -13.53
C VAL A 516 -5.16 -29.65 -14.47
N ASN A 517 -6.13 -28.80 -14.13
CA ASN A 517 -7.42 -28.76 -14.82
C ASN A 517 -7.49 -27.72 -15.94
N GLU A 518 -6.78 -26.61 -15.84
CA GLU A 518 -6.73 -25.58 -16.88
C GLU A 518 -5.53 -25.77 -17.80
N SER A 519 -4.32 -25.86 -17.23
CA SER A 519 -3.09 -26.02 -18.00
C SER A 519 -2.86 -27.45 -18.50
N LYS A 520 -3.66 -28.42 -18.05
CA LYS A 520 -3.60 -29.84 -18.45
C LYS A 520 -2.26 -30.52 -18.15
N ILE A 521 -1.63 -30.13 -17.09
CA ILE A 521 -0.37 -30.67 -16.57
C ILE A 521 -0.71 -31.88 -15.67
N SER A 522 0.15 -32.88 -15.63
CA SER A 522 -0.03 -34.03 -14.73
C SER A 522 0.08 -33.61 -13.27
N GLU A 523 -0.58 -34.33 -12.35
CA GLU A 523 -0.50 -34.00 -10.91
C GLU A 523 0.96 -34.00 -10.41
N GLU A 524 1.79 -34.99 -10.84
CA GLU A 524 3.19 -35.07 -10.45
C GLU A 524 3.97 -33.83 -10.91
N GLU A 525 3.79 -33.40 -12.14
CA GLU A 525 4.45 -32.23 -12.70
C GLU A 525 3.92 -30.93 -12.01
N ALA A 526 2.60 -30.85 -11.73
CA ALA A 526 2.00 -29.74 -11.01
C ALA A 526 2.64 -29.57 -9.62
N TYR A 527 2.85 -30.65 -8.86
CA TYR A 527 3.56 -30.59 -7.57
C TYR A 527 4.99 -30.07 -7.70
N ASN A 528 5.69 -30.46 -8.77
CA ASN A 528 7.04 -29.96 -9.02
C ASN A 528 7.06 -28.48 -9.36
N LEU A 529 6.11 -28.01 -10.17
CA LEU A 529 5.96 -26.61 -10.56
C LEU A 529 5.49 -25.72 -9.41
N MET A 530 4.71 -26.26 -8.46
CA MET A 530 4.34 -25.54 -7.24
C MET A 530 5.56 -25.17 -6.39
N LYS A 531 6.60 -25.98 -6.34
CA LYS A 531 7.87 -25.60 -5.67
C LYS A 531 8.49 -24.37 -6.31
N VAL A 532 8.52 -24.31 -7.64
CA VAL A 532 9.05 -23.14 -8.37
C VAL A 532 8.16 -21.91 -8.17
N ALA A 533 6.82 -22.07 -8.20
CA ALA A 533 5.88 -20.99 -7.92
C ALA A 533 6.05 -20.43 -6.49
N ALA A 534 6.27 -21.30 -5.49
CA ALA A 534 6.58 -20.92 -4.13
C ALA A 534 7.87 -20.09 -4.05
N THR A 535 8.92 -20.48 -4.79
CA THR A 535 10.15 -19.69 -4.88
C THR A 535 9.87 -18.30 -5.45
N LEU A 536 9.09 -18.20 -6.54
CA LEU A 536 8.71 -16.93 -7.15
C LEU A 536 7.98 -16.03 -6.15
N GLN A 537 6.97 -16.56 -5.44
CA GLN A 537 6.19 -15.85 -4.43
C GLN A 537 7.04 -15.39 -3.25
N ILE A 538 7.79 -16.31 -2.64
CA ILE A 538 8.56 -16.05 -1.41
C ILE A 538 9.71 -15.07 -1.67
N THR A 539 10.25 -15.02 -2.88
CA THR A 539 11.33 -14.11 -3.25
C THR A 539 10.86 -12.81 -3.92
N ALA A 540 9.56 -12.66 -4.19
CA ALA A 540 8.98 -11.42 -4.68
C ALA A 540 8.98 -10.33 -3.60
N LYS A 541 8.93 -9.05 -4.02
CA LYS A 541 8.65 -7.92 -3.13
C LYS A 541 7.17 -7.93 -2.73
N GLY A 542 6.88 -7.47 -1.53
CA GLY A 542 5.56 -7.54 -0.92
C GLY A 542 5.49 -8.67 0.09
N GLN A 543 4.29 -8.94 0.55
CA GLN A 543 4.02 -9.93 1.59
C GLN A 543 3.58 -11.24 0.94
N PRO A 544 4.29 -12.36 1.12
CA PRO A 544 3.76 -13.64 0.71
C PRO A 544 2.56 -14.00 1.60
N VAL A 545 1.43 -14.30 0.97
CA VAL A 545 0.20 -14.79 1.60
C VAL A 545 0.04 -16.25 1.20
N LEU A 546 0.34 -17.15 2.13
CA LEU A 546 0.23 -18.59 1.93
C LEU A 546 -1.18 -19.04 2.30
N TYR A 547 -1.86 -19.71 1.41
CA TYR A 547 -3.15 -20.32 1.70
C TYR A 547 -2.94 -21.69 2.35
N TYR A 548 -3.66 -22.00 3.43
CA TYR A 548 -3.48 -23.25 4.18
C TYR A 548 -3.60 -24.48 3.30
N GLY A 549 -2.69 -25.44 3.49
CA GLY A 549 -2.61 -26.65 2.68
C GLY A 549 -1.82 -26.49 1.37
N GLU A 550 -1.52 -25.27 0.93
CA GLU A 550 -0.71 -25.01 -0.25
C GLU A 550 0.71 -25.57 -0.07
N GLU A 551 1.27 -25.45 1.13
CA GLU A 551 2.60 -25.95 1.50
C GLU A 551 2.74 -27.48 1.50
N ILE A 552 1.61 -28.18 1.39
CA ILE A 552 1.59 -29.65 1.19
C ILE A 552 1.01 -30.06 -0.18
N GLY A 553 0.76 -29.07 -1.06
CA GLY A 553 0.22 -29.31 -2.40
C GLY A 553 -1.27 -29.62 -2.43
N GLN A 554 -2.03 -29.26 -1.39
CA GLN A 554 -3.45 -29.49 -1.31
C GLN A 554 -4.19 -28.68 -2.37
N GLY A 555 -4.94 -29.33 -3.24
CA GLY A 555 -5.66 -28.71 -4.34
C GLY A 555 -7.18 -28.73 -4.18
N GLY A 556 -7.88 -27.89 -4.94
CA GLY A 556 -9.34 -27.87 -5.00
C GLY A 556 -9.86 -26.68 -5.80
N ALA A 557 -11.14 -26.77 -6.19
CA ALA A 557 -11.86 -25.76 -6.95
C ALA A 557 -12.78 -24.91 -6.07
N ASN A 558 -12.96 -23.66 -6.45
CA ASN A 558 -13.98 -22.78 -5.91
C ASN A 558 -15.35 -23.11 -6.53
N ASN A 559 -15.85 -24.28 -6.25
CA ASN A 559 -17.06 -24.84 -6.81
C ASN A 559 -18.20 -24.84 -5.79
N TRP A 560 -18.98 -23.75 -5.76
CA TRP A 560 -20.16 -23.64 -4.89
C TRP A 560 -21.19 -24.77 -5.15
N PRO A 561 -21.80 -25.35 -4.09
CA PRO A 561 -21.61 -25.08 -2.67
C PRO A 561 -20.52 -25.91 -2.00
N LEU A 562 -19.90 -26.86 -2.70
CA LEU A 562 -18.94 -27.79 -2.10
C LEU A 562 -17.59 -27.13 -1.77
N GLN A 563 -17.18 -26.15 -2.57
CA GLN A 563 -15.94 -25.38 -2.38
C GLN A 563 -14.75 -26.26 -1.97
N THR A 564 -14.36 -27.18 -2.86
CA THR A 564 -13.31 -28.15 -2.57
C THR A 564 -11.93 -27.52 -2.35
N ASN A 565 -11.76 -26.23 -2.68
CA ASN A 565 -10.61 -25.42 -2.29
C ASN A 565 -10.56 -25.09 -0.78
N ARG A 566 -11.66 -25.34 -0.03
CA ARG A 566 -11.78 -25.11 1.42
C ARG A 566 -11.90 -26.43 2.23
N ARG A 567 -11.23 -27.50 1.75
CA ARG A 567 -11.21 -28.77 2.46
C ARG A 567 -10.39 -28.70 3.74
N ASP A 568 -10.61 -29.67 4.66
CA ASP A 568 -9.82 -29.78 5.87
C ASP A 568 -8.34 -29.95 5.56
N PHE A 569 -7.50 -29.38 6.42
CA PHE A 569 -6.05 -29.51 6.29
C PHE A 569 -5.61 -30.97 6.51
N ASP A 570 -4.84 -31.55 5.61
CA ASP A 570 -4.36 -32.94 5.69
C ASP A 570 -3.12 -33.06 6.57
N TRP A 571 -3.32 -33.15 7.87
CA TRP A 571 -2.24 -33.38 8.84
C TRP A 571 -1.49 -34.68 8.63
N THR A 572 -2.11 -35.70 8.03
CA THR A 572 -1.48 -36.99 7.73
C THR A 572 -0.50 -36.84 6.57
N GLU A 573 -0.88 -36.12 5.52
CA GLU A 573 0.00 -35.82 4.41
C GLU A 573 1.17 -34.94 4.84
N LEU A 574 0.95 -33.96 5.70
CA LEU A 574 2.02 -33.15 6.27
C LEU A 574 3.12 -34.00 6.92
N GLU A 575 2.74 -34.98 7.78
CA GLU A 575 3.72 -35.84 8.45
C GLU A 575 4.52 -36.72 7.49
N LYS A 576 3.91 -37.15 6.37
CA LYS A 576 4.66 -37.84 5.30
C LYS A 576 5.66 -36.90 4.62
N GLN A 577 5.22 -35.68 4.31
CA GLN A 577 6.07 -34.71 3.61
C GLN A 577 7.21 -34.17 4.48
N LYS A 578 7.03 -34.06 5.79
CA LYS A 578 8.14 -33.75 6.72
C LYS A 578 9.28 -34.77 6.65
N ALA A 579 8.96 -36.02 6.37
CA ALA A 579 9.96 -37.11 6.24
C ALA A 579 10.66 -37.14 4.87
N ASP A 580 10.09 -36.49 3.84
CA ASP A 580 10.66 -36.44 2.49
C ASP A 580 11.38 -35.09 2.27
N SER A 581 12.71 -35.10 2.23
CA SER A 581 13.53 -33.90 2.05
C SER A 581 13.27 -33.16 0.71
N ASN A 582 12.63 -33.80 -0.28
CA ASN A 582 12.28 -33.19 -1.57
C ASN A 582 10.80 -32.83 -1.70
N SER A 583 10.04 -32.91 -0.62
CA SER A 583 8.62 -32.54 -0.58
C SER A 583 8.38 -31.05 -0.79
N ILE A 584 7.12 -30.70 -1.15
CA ILE A 584 6.68 -29.30 -1.24
C ILE A 584 6.84 -28.63 0.12
N TYR A 585 6.44 -29.29 1.22
CA TYR A 585 6.57 -28.76 2.57
C TYR A 585 8.00 -28.36 2.91
N ASN A 586 8.98 -29.24 2.70
CA ASN A 586 10.38 -28.94 3.00
C ASN A 586 10.95 -27.86 2.08
N HIS A 587 10.43 -27.72 0.85
CA HIS A 587 10.76 -26.62 -0.04
C HIS A 587 10.25 -25.29 0.52
N TYR A 588 8.95 -25.17 0.90
CA TYR A 588 8.39 -23.97 1.55
C TYR A 588 9.17 -23.60 2.80
N LYS A 589 9.40 -24.54 3.69
CA LYS A 589 10.16 -24.33 4.93
C LYS A 589 11.56 -23.77 4.66
N THR A 590 12.28 -24.34 3.68
CA THR A 590 13.61 -23.88 3.29
C THR A 590 13.57 -22.44 2.73
N MET A 591 12.63 -22.17 1.83
CA MET A 591 12.53 -20.86 1.20
C MET A 591 12.08 -19.77 2.19
N LEU A 592 11.17 -20.09 3.11
CA LEU A 592 10.76 -19.17 4.18
C LEU A 592 11.88 -18.91 5.18
N ALA A 593 12.69 -19.91 5.50
CA ALA A 593 13.89 -19.74 6.33
C ALA A 593 14.91 -18.79 5.66
N ILE A 594 15.11 -18.93 4.34
CA ILE A 594 15.97 -18.03 3.56
C ILE A 594 15.38 -16.62 3.54
N ARG A 595 14.07 -16.46 3.30
CA ARG A 595 13.40 -15.14 3.35
C ARG A 595 13.56 -14.47 4.70
N ASN A 596 13.32 -15.19 5.79
CA ASN A 596 13.43 -14.66 7.15
C ASN A 596 14.87 -14.27 7.53
N ALA A 597 15.88 -14.96 6.98
CA ALA A 597 17.29 -14.62 7.18
C ALA A 597 17.73 -13.36 6.41
N TYR A 598 17.05 -13.06 5.30
CA TYR A 598 17.34 -11.92 4.41
C TYR A 598 16.08 -11.06 4.16
N THR A 599 15.30 -10.86 5.22
CA THR A 599 13.98 -10.23 5.12
C THR A 599 14.03 -8.84 4.48
N ASP A 600 14.99 -7.99 4.83
CA ASP A 600 15.17 -6.66 4.22
C ASP A 600 15.36 -6.73 2.70
N VAL A 601 16.12 -7.71 2.22
CA VAL A 601 16.38 -7.88 0.79
C VAL A 601 15.11 -8.30 0.04
N PHE A 602 14.33 -9.23 0.60
CA PHE A 602 13.12 -9.72 -0.06
C PHE A 602 11.91 -8.79 0.12
N ALA A 603 11.82 -8.10 1.25
CA ALA A 603 10.75 -7.12 1.47
C ALA A 603 10.97 -5.82 0.68
N ARG A 604 12.20 -5.27 0.70
CA ARG A 604 12.50 -3.91 0.23
C ARG A 604 13.41 -3.85 -1.00
N GLY A 605 14.19 -4.91 -1.27
CA GLY A 605 15.25 -4.90 -2.27
C GLY A 605 14.76 -4.70 -3.70
N ASN A 606 15.60 -4.08 -4.50
CA ASN A 606 15.39 -3.97 -5.93
C ASN A 606 15.43 -5.35 -6.60
N ARG A 607 14.63 -5.53 -7.65
CA ARG A 607 14.60 -6.72 -8.50
C ARG A 607 15.17 -6.39 -9.88
N SER A 608 16.08 -7.21 -10.36
CA SER A 608 16.64 -7.08 -11.70
C SER A 608 16.84 -8.44 -12.34
N THR A 609 16.50 -8.57 -13.62
CA THR A 609 16.78 -9.78 -14.40
C THR A 609 18.29 -9.91 -14.65
N VAL A 610 18.84 -11.07 -14.36
CA VAL A 610 20.24 -11.43 -14.62
C VAL A 610 20.34 -12.28 -15.87
N ALA A 611 19.46 -13.27 -15.98
CA ALA A 611 19.35 -14.14 -17.16
C ALA A 611 17.94 -14.73 -17.25
N VAL A 612 17.37 -14.82 -18.46
CA VAL A 612 16.05 -15.39 -18.69
C VAL A 612 15.98 -16.09 -20.04
N SER A 613 15.29 -17.22 -20.12
CA SER A 613 15.00 -17.93 -21.37
C SER A 613 13.67 -18.68 -21.26
N ASP A 614 12.65 -18.21 -21.97
CA ASP A 614 11.37 -18.92 -22.07
C ASP A 614 11.54 -20.30 -22.75
N ALA A 615 12.37 -20.38 -23.78
CA ALA A 615 12.64 -21.63 -24.51
C ALA A 615 13.29 -22.69 -23.63
N ASP A 616 14.28 -22.29 -22.84
CA ASP A 616 14.98 -23.17 -21.90
C ASP A 616 14.26 -23.29 -20.54
N GLY A 617 13.26 -22.45 -20.26
CA GLY A 617 12.42 -22.52 -19.09
C GLY A 617 13.11 -22.13 -17.79
N TYR A 618 13.95 -21.10 -17.80
CA TYR A 618 14.63 -20.66 -16.59
C TYR A 618 14.69 -19.14 -16.49
N GLU A 619 14.89 -18.69 -15.28
CA GLU A 619 15.21 -17.29 -14.95
C GLU A 619 16.22 -17.22 -13.81
N VAL A 620 17.08 -16.21 -13.84
CA VAL A 620 17.91 -15.78 -12.71
C VAL A 620 17.68 -14.28 -12.52
N ILE A 621 17.29 -13.91 -11.31
CA ILE A 621 17.13 -12.52 -10.88
C ILE A 621 18.13 -12.18 -9.79
N SER A 622 18.44 -10.90 -9.63
CA SER A 622 19.07 -10.37 -8.42
C SER A 622 18.07 -9.58 -7.56
N ARG A 623 18.19 -9.73 -6.24
CA ARG A 623 17.52 -8.92 -5.23
C ARG A 623 18.60 -8.22 -4.41
N SER A 624 18.54 -6.88 -4.32
CA SER A 624 19.60 -6.10 -3.67
C SER A 624 19.01 -5.04 -2.73
N TYR A 625 19.50 -5.00 -1.50
CA TYR A 625 19.20 -3.97 -0.51
C TYR A 625 20.43 -3.68 0.36
N GLY A 626 20.78 -2.40 0.49
CA GLY A 626 22.01 -1.99 1.14
C GLY A 626 23.23 -2.62 0.47
N ASN A 627 24.03 -3.33 1.23
CA ASN A 627 25.23 -4.03 0.74
C ASN A 627 24.98 -5.52 0.40
N ASN A 628 23.77 -6.00 0.55
CA ASN A 628 23.42 -7.40 0.34
C ASN A 628 22.80 -7.60 -1.04
N THR A 629 23.30 -8.59 -1.77
CA THR A 629 22.73 -9.05 -3.04
C THR A 629 22.54 -10.57 -2.98
N LEU A 630 21.35 -11.00 -3.35
CA LEU A 630 21.01 -12.41 -3.54
C LEU A 630 20.67 -12.63 -5.02
N TYR A 631 21.14 -13.75 -5.58
CA TYR A 631 20.78 -14.21 -6.93
C TYR A 631 19.85 -15.41 -6.78
N VAL A 632 18.63 -15.29 -7.30
CA VAL A 632 17.62 -16.36 -7.26
C VAL A 632 17.47 -16.93 -8.67
N GLY A 633 17.78 -18.21 -8.82
CA GLY A 633 17.55 -18.92 -10.07
C GLY A 633 16.36 -19.87 -9.95
N MET A 634 15.52 -19.90 -10.97
CA MET A 634 14.31 -20.73 -11.07
C MET A 634 14.33 -21.49 -12.40
N ASN A 635 13.93 -22.76 -12.38
CA ASN A 635 13.86 -23.64 -13.56
C ASN A 635 12.55 -24.44 -13.55
N VAL A 636 11.73 -24.26 -14.57
CA VAL A 636 10.42 -24.93 -14.71
C VAL A 636 10.48 -26.21 -15.53
N LYS A 637 11.69 -26.67 -15.92
CA LYS A 637 11.88 -27.90 -16.73
C LYS A 637 12.21 -29.12 -15.87
N GLU A 638 11.95 -30.28 -16.43
CA GLU A 638 12.28 -31.57 -15.80
C GLU A 638 13.79 -31.94 -15.80
N ALA A 639 14.59 -31.18 -16.54
CA ALA A 639 16.04 -31.32 -16.58
C ALA A 639 16.72 -30.13 -15.90
N GLU A 640 17.85 -30.39 -15.23
CA GLU A 640 18.71 -29.32 -14.69
C GLU A 640 19.23 -28.40 -15.81
N LYS A 641 19.51 -27.13 -15.46
CA LYS A 641 20.03 -26.16 -16.41
C LYS A 641 21.31 -25.52 -15.91
N GLU A 642 22.37 -25.68 -16.69
CA GLU A 642 23.60 -24.93 -16.46
C GLU A 642 23.51 -23.55 -17.10
N VAL A 643 23.84 -22.50 -16.31
CA VAL A 643 23.74 -21.09 -16.71
C VAL A 643 24.99 -20.34 -16.24
N VAL A 644 25.59 -19.53 -17.10
CA VAL A 644 26.62 -18.59 -16.71
C VAL A 644 25.99 -17.22 -16.47
N ILE A 645 26.11 -16.70 -15.25
CA ILE A 645 25.51 -15.43 -14.82
C ILE A 645 26.56 -14.39 -14.47
N PRO A 646 26.41 -13.15 -14.90
CA PRO A 646 27.20 -12.03 -14.41
C PRO A 646 26.80 -11.69 -12.96
N VAL A 647 27.78 -11.36 -12.13
CA VAL A 647 27.58 -11.02 -10.70
C VAL A 647 28.27 -9.73 -10.33
N ALA A 648 27.77 -9.06 -9.27
CA ALA A 648 28.35 -7.81 -8.80
C ALA A 648 29.66 -8.02 -8.04
N GLU A 649 29.86 -9.17 -7.48
CA GLU A 649 30.99 -9.54 -6.63
C GLU A 649 32.32 -9.59 -7.40
N SER A 650 33.41 -9.37 -6.68
CA SER A 650 34.76 -9.41 -7.25
C SER A 650 35.22 -10.83 -7.59
N ALA A 651 36.11 -10.96 -8.56
CA ALA A 651 36.75 -12.23 -8.89
C ALA A 651 37.36 -12.91 -7.66
N GLY A 652 37.16 -14.21 -7.53
CA GLY A 652 37.59 -15.00 -6.40
C GLY A 652 36.65 -14.99 -5.19
N THR A 653 35.59 -14.19 -5.19
CA THR A 653 34.53 -14.27 -4.17
C THR A 653 33.84 -15.63 -4.27
N VAL A 654 33.55 -16.22 -3.13
CA VAL A 654 32.79 -17.46 -3.04
C VAL A 654 31.31 -17.10 -2.77
N LEU A 655 30.41 -17.54 -3.66
CA LEU A 655 28.98 -17.48 -3.46
C LEU A 655 28.49 -18.82 -2.92
N LYS A 656 27.67 -18.79 -1.89
CA LYS A 656 27.02 -19.96 -1.30
C LYS A 656 25.57 -20.02 -1.75
N ASN A 657 25.14 -21.18 -2.21
CA ASN A 657 23.74 -21.48 -2.40
C ASN A 657 23.09 -21.78 -1.06
N LEU A 658 22.19 -20.91 -0.62
CA LEU A 658 21.47 -21.05 0.65
C LEU A 658 20.48 -22.21 0.63
N TYR A 659 20.06 -22.65 -0.57
CA TYR A 659 19.08 -23.72 -0.73
C TYR A 659 19.68 -25.12 -0.49
N ASP A 660 20.89 -25.38 -1.00
CA ASP A 660 21.54 -26.72 -0.93
C ASP A 660 22.95 -26.70 -0.35
N GLY A 661 23.48 -25.54 0.01
CA GLY A 661 24.80 -25.36 0.62
C GLY A 661 25.99 -25.42 -0.33
N LYS A 662 25.79 -25.64 -1.64
CA LYS A 662 26.87 -25.64 -2.63
C LYS A 662 27.52 -24.27 -2.76
N THR A 663 28.79 -24.27 -3.15
CA THR A 663 29.56 -23.04 -3.33
C THR A 663 30.04 -22.88 -4.76
N TYR A 664 30.13 -21.62 -5.21
CA TYR A 664 30.55 -21.25 -6.55
C TYR A 664 31.55 -20.11 -6.45
N THR A 665 32.64 -20.15 -7.24
CA THR A 665 33.67 -19.11 -7.22
C THR A 665 33.49 -18.17 -8.41
N VAL A 666 33.48 -16.87 -8.13
CA VAL A 666 33.40 -15.83 -9.16
C VAL A 666 34.66 -15.83 -10.00
N SER A 667 34.51 -15.94 -11.33
CA SER A 667 35.61 -15.94 -12.31
C SER A 667 36.30 -14.58 -12.44
N ALA A 668 37.39 -14.52 -13.18
CA ALA A 668 38.11 -13.29 -13.49
C ALA A 668 37.24 -12.27 -14.23
N ASP A 669 36.30 -12.73 -15.05
CA ASP A 669 35.36 -11.90 -15.80
C ASP A 669 34.07 -11.57 -15.03
N ARG A 670 34.07 -11.82 -13.71
CA ARG A 670 32.93 -11.60 -12.80
C ARG A 670 31.68 -12.36 -13.22
N ASN A 671 31.87 -13.59 -13.69
CA ASN A 671 30.80 -14.53 -14.00
C ASN A 671 30.87 -15.74 -13.07
N VAL A 672 29.73 -16.39 -12.89
CA VAL A 672 29.61 -17.66 -12.15
C VAL A 672 28.84 -18.66 -13.03
N SER A 673 29.40 -19.88 -13.21
CA SER A 673 28.65 -20.99 -13.79
C SER A 673 27.91 -21.72 -12.69
N VAL A 674 26.58 -21.76 -12.79
CA VAL A 674 25.68 -22.38 -11.81
C VAL A 674 24.79 -23.40 -12.48
N THR A 675 24.42 -24.44 -11.73
CA THR A 675 23.43 -25.43 -12.17
C THR A 675 22.14 -25.18 -11.39
N ILE A 676 21.05 -24.79 -12.08
CA ILE A 676 19.72 -24.71 -11.50
C ILE A 676 19.12 -26.12 -11.61
N PRO A 677 18.71 -26.74 -10.48
CA PRO A 677 18.16 -28.09 -10.51
C PRO A 677 16.86 -28.18 -11.30
N ALA A 678 16.45 -29.38 -11.67
CA ALA A 678 15.18 -29.64 -12.30
C ALA A 678 14.00 -29.24 -11.37
N ALA A 679 12.84 -28.91 -11.92
CA ALA A 679 11.64 -28.56 -11.14
C ALA A 679 11.30 -29.64 -10.10
N LYS A 680 11.41 -30.93 -10.47
CA LYS A 680 11.21 -32.06 -9.55
C LYS A 680 12.15 -32.03 -8.33
N ASP A 681 13.35 -31.49 -8.47
CA ASP A 681 14.36 -31.34 -7.43
C ASP A 681 14.34 -29.94 -6.78
N GLY A 682 13.21 -29.24 -6.85
CA GLY A 682 12.95 -27.93 -6.32
C GLY A 682 13.16 -26.77 -7.29
N GLY A 683 13.81 -26.96 -8.43
CA GLY A 683 13.96 -25.95 -9.49
C GLY A 683 14.61 -24.63 -9.05
N THR A 684 15.36 -24.60 -7.93
CA THR A 684 15.71 -23.37 -7.21
C THR A 684 17.17 -23.32 -6.79
N ILE A 685 17.80 -22.17 -6.97
CA ILE A 685 19.04 -21.75 -6.29
C ILE A 685 18.86 -20.37 -5.68
N VAL A 686 19.53 -20.11 -4.55
CA VAL A 686 19.60 -18.78 -3.92
C VAL A 686 21.04 -18.52 -3.49
N LEU A 687 21.75 -17.68 -4.23
CA LEU A 687 23.16 -17.43 -4.02
C LEU A 687 23.40 -16.12 -3.30
N THR A 688 24.36 -16.10 -2.38
CA THR A 688 24.87 -14.90 -1.72
C THR A 688 26.37 -15.03 -1.45
N ALA A 689 27.06 -13.91 -1.34
CA ALA A 689 28.46 -13.91 -0.93
C ALA A 689 28.60 -14.41 0.52
N GLU A 690 29.52 -15.34 0.77
CA GLU A 690 29.89 -15.68 2.13
C GLU A 690 30.50 -14.43 2.80
N THR A 691 29.86 -13.94 3.85
CA THR A 691 30.47 -12.91 4.70
C THR A 691 31.70 -13.54 5.36
N LYS A 692 32.90 -13.05 5.00
CA LYS A 692 34.08 -13.34 5.81
C LYS A 692 33.83 -12.69 7.16
N THR A 693 33.48 -13.48 8.15
CA THR A 693 33.66 -13.09 9.55
C THR A 693 35.16 -12.85 9.73
N GLU A 694 35.58 -11.58 9.82
CA GLU A 694 36.92 -11.32 10.38
C GLU A 694 36.97 -12.00 11.73
N PRO A 695 38.02 -12.83 12.00
CA PRO A 695 38.20 -13.40 13.34
C PRO A 695 38.29 -12.24 14.33
N ALA A 696 37.46 -12.31 15.35
CA ALA A 696 37.54 -11.36 16.46
C ALA A 696 39.02 -11.28 16.93
N PRO A 697 39.53 -10.07 17.20
CA PRO A 697 40.91 -9.94 17.70
C PRO A 697 41.04 -10.81 18.95
N ASP A 698 42.06 -11.69 18.95
CA ASP A 698 42.40 -12.55 20.10
C ASP A 698 42.42 -11.71 21.39
N GLU A 699 41.49 -11.95 22.27
CA GLU A 699 41.58 -11.51 23.65
C GLU A 699 42.80 -12.21 24.29
N LYS A 700 43.90 -11.46 24.46
CA LYS A 700 45.00 -11.88 25.28
C LYS A 700 44.49 -12.06 26.72
N GLN A 701 44.46 -13.29 27.16
CA GLN A 701 44.39 -13.62 28.56
C GLN A 701 45.53 -12.89 29.28
N ASP A 702 45.21 -11.95 30.15
CA ASP A 702 46.10 -11.49 31.20
C ASP A 702 45.58 -11.97 32.56
N ASP A 703 46.47 -12.69 33.24
CA ASP A 703 46.23 -13.35 34.52
C ASP A 703 45.96 -12.36 35.64
N LYS A 704 45.13 -12.84 36.54
CA LYS A 704 44.80 -12.32 37.89
C LYS A 704 45.96 -11.71 38.64
N LYS A 705 45.71 -10.56 39.30
CA LYS A 705 46.05 -10.38 40.73
C LYS A 705 45.06 -9.41 41.39
N THR A 706 44.47 -9.90 42.43
CA THR A 706 43.75 -9.21 43.48
C THR A 706 44.63 -8.18 44.20
N ASP A 707 44.10 -6.97 44.54
CA ASP A 707 43.91 -6.55 45.94
C ASP A 707 43.31 -5.10 46.03
N THR A 708 42.29 -5.09 46.81
CA THR A 708 41.73 -4.10 47.78
C THR A 708 42.13 -2.63 47.79
N ALA A 709 41.07 -1.86 47.91
CA ALA A 709 40.78 -0.80 48.92
C ALA A 709 40.98 0.69 48.59
N GLU A 710 39.86 1.37 48.73
CA GLU A 710 39.61 2.66 49.38
C GLU A 710 40.06 3.99 48.79
N SER A 711 39.01 4.75 48.48
CA SER A 711 38.63 6.04 49.06
C SER A 711 39.18 7.35 48.48
N ASN A 712 38.18 8.16 48.20
CA ASN A 712 38.08 9.63 48.41
C ASN A 712 38.89 10.62 47.56
N GLY A 713 38.10 11.53 47.00
CA GLY A 713 38.42 12.94 47.21
C GLY A 713 38.50 13.84 45.97
N ASN A 714 37.42 14.43 45.69
CA ASN A 714 37.22 15.87 45.45
C ASN A 714 38.25 16.72 44.68
N ALA A 715 37.62 17.53 43.79
CA ALA A 715 37.81 18.95 43.56
C ALA A 715 38.64 19.44 42.36
N GLN A 716 37.87 20.03 41.52
CA GLN A 716 37.97 21.40 40.95
C GLN A 716 39.24 21.88 40.24
N SER A 717 38.94 22.40 39.10
CA SER A 717 39.13 23.79 38.62
C SER A 717 40.23 24.01 37.55
N SER A 718 39.64 24.52 36.44
CA SER A 718 40.05 25.70 35.66
C SER A 718 41.46 25.79 35.02
N GLY A 719 41.38 26.18 33.77
CA GLY A 719 42.33 27.17 33.27
C GLY A 719 42.92 26.96 31.91
N ASN A 720 42.33 27.63 30.95
CA ASN A 720 42.88 28.38 29.80
C ASN A 720 44.30 28.14 29.30
N ASN A 721 44.41 28.10 28.02
CA ASN A 721 45.10 28.92 27.05
C ASN A 721 46.02 28.22 26.03
N ALA A 722 45.62 28.40 24.81
CA ALA A 722 46.33 28.85 23.63
C ALA A 722 47.83 28.50 23.41
N ASN A 723 48.16 27.88 22.31
CA ASN A 723 48.79 28.50 21.16
C ASN A 723 49.36 27.50 20.14
N GLN A 724 49.05 27.76 18.90
CA GLN A 724 49.86 27.75 17.67
C GLN A 724 51.01 26.74 17.54
N SER A 725 51.14 25.94 16.51
CA SER A 725 51.56 26.28 15.18
C SER A 725 51.97 25.06 14.33
N THR A 726 51.68 25.21 13.05
CA THR A 726 52.43 24.83 11.82
C THR A 726 52.51 23.38 11.38
N SER A 727 51.71 23.15 10.33
CA SER A 727 52.06 22.69 8.99
C SER A 727 52.70 21.33 8.73
N ALA A 728 52.01 20.50 8.02
CA ALA A 728 52.50 20.01 6.72
C ALA A 728 51.37 19.38 5.89
N ASN A 729 51.17 19.93 4.74
CA ASN A 729 50.35 19.48 3.61
C ASN A 729 50.60 18.02 3.22
N LYS A 730 49.53 17.25 3.05
CA LYS A 730 49.44 16.21 2.01
C LYS A 730 48.09 16.33 1.32
N THR A 731 48.10 16.96 0.19
CA THR A 731 47.01 17.03 -0.80
C THR A 731 46.70 15.66 -1.36
N THR A 732 45.48 15.19 -1.15
CA THR A 732 44.82 14.18 -1.98
C THR A 732 43.93 14.95 -2.97
N PRO A 733 43.84 14.61 -4.26
CA PRO A 733 43.10 15.40 -5.23
C PRO A 733 41.61 15.29 -4.97
N LYS A 734 40.94 16.42 -4.77
CA LYS A 734 39.48 16.56 -4.92
C LYS A 734 39.13 16.20 -6.36
N GLN A 735 38.23 15.20 -6.51
CA GLN A 735 37.43 15.07 -7.73
C GLN A 735 36.61 16.35 -7.88
N GLU A 736 36.87 17.11 -8.94
CA GLU A 736 36.01 18.21 -9.36
C GLU A 736 34.61 17.64 -9.67
N GLU A 737 33.61 18.10 -8.94
CA GLU A 737 32.22 17.95 -9.32
C GLU A 737 32.02 18.62 -10.68
N GLN A 738 31.80 17.83 -11.72
CA GLN A 738 31.44 18.33 -13.04
C GLN A 738 30.13 19.08 -12.96
N ALA A 739 30.15 20.36 -13.36
CA ALA A 739 28.97 21.20 -13.39
C ALA A 739 27.86 20.58 -14.24
N VAL A 740 26.65 20.49 -13.67
CA VAL A 740 25.43 20.03 -14.36
C VAL A 740 24.90 21.20 -15.17
N ALA A 741 24.83 21.05 -16.50
CA ALA A 741 24.14 22.03 -17.35
C ALA A 741 22.62 21.84 -17.24
N GLU A 742 21.88 22.89 -16.91
CA GLU A 742 20.43 22.86 -16.88
C GLU A 742 19.83 23.52 -18.13
N VAL A 743 18.85 22.86 -18.75
CA VAL A 743 18.10 23.35 -19.92
C VAL A 743 16.62 23.22 -19.63
N THR A 744 15.85 24.28 -19.81
CA THR A 744 14.39 24.27 -19.63
C THR A 744 13.70 24.30 -20.97
N VAL A 745 12.74 23.38 -21.17
CA VAL A 745 11.86 23.33 -22.35
C VAL A 745 10.51 23.90 -21.96
N GLN A 746 10.21 25.10 -22.44
CA GLN A 746 8.96 25.82 -22.18
C GLN A 746 7.88 25.59 -23.24
N GLU A 747 8.28 25.21 -24.44
CA GLU A 747 7.42 24.94 -25.61
C GLU A 747 7.80 23.58 -26.22
N GLU A 748 7.05 23.11 -27.24
CA GLU A 748 7.34 21.84 -27.93
C GLU A 748 8.67 21.83 -28.74
N SER A 749 9.50 22.86 -28.59
CA SER A 749 10.79 22.98 -29.28
C SER A 749 11.94 22.46 -28.41
N PHE A 750 12.58 21.40 -28.85
CA PHE A 750 13.76 20.80 -28.19
C PHE A 750 15.09 21.26 -28.79
N ALA A 751 15.10 22.34 -29.60
CA ALA A 751 16.32 22.85 -30.24
C ALA A 751 17.42 23.17 -29.23
N ASN A 752 17.07 23.77 -28.09
CA ASN A 752 18.00 24.11 -27.01
C ASN A 752 18.59 22.87 -26.35
N VAL A 753 17.85 21.78 -26.25
CA VAL A 753 18.32 20.51 -25.71
C VAL A 753 19.35 19.90 -26.67
N ILE A 754 19.05 19.85 -27.96
CA ILE A 754 19.95 19.33 -28.99
C ILE A 754 21.24 20.17 -29.07
N GLU A 755 21.14 21.48 -28.97
CA GLU A 755 22.29 22.36 -28.92
C GLU A 755 23.17 22.12 -27.69
N ALA A 756 22.56 21.98 -26.49
CA ALA A 756 23.27 21.65 -25.24
C ALA A 756 23.96 20.29 -25.32
N VAL A 757 23.31 19.30 -25.87
CA VAL A 757 23.84 17.94 -26.07
C VAL A 757 25.00 17.96 -27.06
N ASN A 758 24.92 18.78 -28.12
CA ASN A 758 25.98 18.90 -29.13
C ASN A 758 27.22 19.68 -28.63
N LYS A 759 27.02 20.58 -27.67
CA LYS A 759 28.12 21.36 -27.05
C LYS A 759 28.76 20.66 -25.85
N ALA A 760 28.13 19.62 -25.34
CA ALA A 760 28.59 18.94 -24.13
C ALA A 760 29.88 18.14 -24.35
N LYS A 761 30.76 18.13 -23.34
CA LYS A 761 32.01 17.35 -23.32
C LYS A 761 31.72 15.91 -22.85
N THR A 762 32.64 15.01 -23.16
CA THR A 762 32.61 13.62 -22.65
C THR A 762 32.47 13.59 -21.14
N GLY A 763 31.56 12.78 -20.63
CA GLY A 763 31.22 12.65 -19.20
C GLY A 763 30.26 13.70 -18.64
N SER A 764 29.72 14.61 -19.48
CA SER A 764 28.80 15.65 -19.03
C SER A 764 27.48 15.10 -18.53
N LYS A 765 26.90 15.83 -17.57
CA LYS A 765 25.50 15.62 -17.09
C LYS A 765 24.67 16.81 -17.53
N ILE A 766 23.56 16.56 -18.22
CA ILE A 766 22.60 17.58 -18.64
C ILE A 766 21.26 17.28 -17.98
N ARG A 767 20.62 18.29 -17.38
CA ARG A 767 19.26 18.19 -16.85
C ARG A 767 18.32 18.99 -17.74
N VAL A 768 17.27 18.36 -18.24
CA VAL A 768 16.23 18.94 -19.08
C VAL A 768 14.93 18.99 -18.29
N ASN A 769 14.45 20.17 -17.95
CA ASN A 769 13.20 20.37 -17.25
C ASN A 769 12.08 20.52 -18.28
N LEU A 770 11.11 19.58 -18.30
CA LEU A 770 9.96 19.55 -19.20
C LEU A 770 8.75 20.17 -18.47
N LEU A 771 8.41 21.41 -18.79
CA LEU A 771 7.35 22.13 -18.06
C LEU A 771 5.95 21.93 -18.65
N LYS A 772 5.82 21.63 -19.95
CA LYS A 772 4.53 21.56 -20.66
C LYS A 772 4.35 20.35 -21.59
N THR A 773 5.34 19.49 -21.69
CA THR A 773 5.27 18.33 -22.59
C THR A 773 5.83 17.08 -21.95
N THR A 774 5.19 15.96 -22.20
CA THR A 774 5.65 14.62 -21.83
C THR A 774 6.19 13.82 -23.00
N LYS A 775 6.15 14.41 -24.21
CA LYS A 775 6.63 13.78 -25.45
C LYS A 775 7.97 14.37 -25.83
N ILE A 776 8.98 13.54 -25.99
CA ILE A 776 10.32 13.93 -26.45
C ILE A 776 10.47 13.46 -27.88
N PRO A 777 10.79 14.37 -28.84
CA PRO A 777 10.99 14.01 -30.25
C PRO A 777 12.17 13.06 -30.47
N ALA A 778 12.05 12.15 -31.43
CA ALA A 778 13.09 11.15 -31.73
C ALA A 778 14.48 11.75 -32.05
N ASN A 779 14.53 12.92 -32.67
CA ASN A 779 15.78 13.60 -32.99
C ASN A 779 16.59 14.04 -31.75
N VAL A 780 15.95 14.19 -30.59
CA VAL A 780 16.65 14.44 -29.32
C VAL A 780 17.42 13.19 -28.91
N PHE A 781 16.81 12.01 -28.99
CA PHE A 781 17.47 10.75 -28.69
C PHE A 781 18.61 10.45 -29.66
N GLU A 782 18.40 10.71 -30.94
CA GLU A 782 19.47 10.58 -31.95
C GLU A 782 20.64 11.54 -31.67
N SER A 783 20.38 12.72 -31.12
CA SER A 783 21.46 13.66 -30.75
C SER A 783 22.31 13.20 -29.57
N ILE A 784 21.74 12.36 -28.68
CA ILE A 784 22.38 11.81 -27.48
C ILE A 784 23.14 10.53 -27.80
N LYS A 785 22.63 9.72 -28.71
CA LYS A 785 23.13 8.39 -29.04
C LYS A 785 24.61 8.36 -29.40
N GLY A 786 25.37 7.45 -28.83
CA GLY A 786 26.80 7.28 -29.03
C GLY A 786 27.68 8.27 -28.25
N LYS A 787 27.12 9.19 -27.48
CA LYS A 787 27.88 10.16 -26.67
C LYS A 787 28.06 9.67 -25.24
N ASP A 788 29.25 9.84 -24.70
CA ASP A 788 29.55 9.55 -23.30
C ASP A 788 29.01 10.69 -22.42
N MET A 789 27.69 10.63 -22.11
CA MET A 789 27.02 11.61 -21.26
C MET A 789 25.71 11.05 -20.71
N ASN A 790 25.23 11.67 -19.64
CA ASN A 790 23.91 11.39 -19.06
C ASN A 790 23.00 12.61 -19.25
N VAL A 791 21.85 12.39 -19.89
CA VAL A 791 20.79 13.41 -20.03
C VAL A 791 19.60 13.00 -19.17
N THR A 792 19.29 13.81 -18.16
CA THR A 792 18.14 13.60 -17.27
C THR A 792 16.99 14.47 -17.74
N PHE A 793 15.89 13.85 -18.18
CA PHE A 793 14.64 14.55 -18.49
C PHE A 793 13.75 14.54 -17.26
N LYS A 794 13.42 15.72 -16.75
CA LYS A 794 12.57 15.91 -15.57
C LYS A 794 11.20 16.43 -16.00
N VAL A 795 10.15 15.66 -15.77
CA VAL A 795 8.74 16.01 -16.09
C VAL A 795 8.07 16.68 -14.91
N SER A 796 8.43 16.25 -13.70
CA SER A 796 8.00 16.83 -12.43
C SER A 796 9.10 16.62 -11.38
N ASP A 797 8.91 17.13 -10.19
CA ASP A 797 9.85 16.86 -9.11
C ASP A 797 9.94 15.38 -8.73
N GLN A 798 8.94 14.58 -9.14
CA GLN A 798 8.83 13.15 -8.83
C GLN A 798 9.09 12.22 -10.03
N ALA A 799 9.18 12.75 -11.25
CA ALA A 799 9.37 11.94 -12.45
C ALA A 799 10.51 12.46 -13.32
N SER A 800 11.56 11.66 -13.45
CA SER A 800 12.68 11.92 -14.37
C SER A 800 13.19 10.63 -15.00
N TRP A 801 13.68 10.73 -16.23
CA TRP A 801 14.36 9.64 -16.94
C TRP A 801 15.81 10.04 -17.19
N ILE A 802 16.71 9.11 -16.99
CA ILE A 802 18.13 9.30 -17.33
C ILE A 802 18.40 8.47 -18.58
N ILE A 803 18.94 9.12 -19.59
CA ILE A 803 19.39 8.47 -20.82
C ILE A 803 20.90 8.56 -20.85
N ASN A 804 21.55 7.42 -20.88
CA ASN A 804 22.98 7.33 -21.12
C ASN A 804 23.21 7.23 -22.64
N GLY A 805 23.96 8.15 -23.19
CA GLY A 805 24.19 8.18 -24.64
C GLY A 805 25.02 7.01 -25.18
N LYS A 806 25.63 6.19 -24.33
CA LYS A 806 26.33 4.94 -24.72
C LYS A 806 25.38 3.76 -24.91
N ASP A 807 24.22 3.81 -24.29
CA ASP A 807 23.16 2.82 -24.40
C ASP A 807 22.20 3.25 -25.54
#